data_bd24976767af264d5d4a2ac6807eadae
#
_entry.id   bd24976767af264d5d4a2ac6807eadae
#
_cell.length_a   1.000
_cell.length_b   1.000
_cell.length_c   1.000
_cell.angle_alpha   90.00
_cell.angle_beta   90.00
_cell.angle_gamma   90.00
#
_symmetry.space_group_name_H-M   'P 1'
#
loop_
_entity.id
_entity.type
_entity.pdbx_description
1 polymer ?
#
loop_
_entity_poly.entity_id
_entity_poly.type
_entity_poly.pdbx_seq_one_letter_code
_entity_poly.pdbx_strand_id
1 'polypeptide(L)'
;MKKIIIAGGVAGGASAAARLRRLDEDAQIIIYEKGKYVSFANCGLPYHVGGVIAQRSNLILQTPTKFKNSYNIDVRIEHEVMTVHPDSQTVTVKNLATNEEFTDHYDDLIIATGSSPVRPPIPGINSAKVMSLWTIPDADQIKAQVAASKLKKVVVAGGGFIGLELAENLLHLGFEVHLVEMMDQVLAPLDPEMARLVEAAMTAEGIKLHLKTGVSAFTENASTLQVSLSDGTTIEADFAAVAAGVKPNSTLVHGTGIKLGPRGHIIVNPEMSTGVPHIYAAGDVTAGLSPLTQELTAIPLAGPANKQGRICADNIVTPHSARYRGTIGTSVLKICGLEAASTGLSEKALRQSGRSDFFSVIIRQKDHASYYPGAKDLCLKGIFALDSGKLLGAQAVGGHGADKRIDVLSALLSMGGTVRDLCDIESAYAPPFSSAKDPVNMLGFAAQNKMRGLVSFITPSELDLILQASTASYELIDVREVPEFETFALPKFKNLPLSSLRAHLDEIDRTKPVIITCASGVRSYNAARILMQVGFNEVKSLTGGVGFYRQQHYDSNLPQTPPSTNNTSKEELTSVTEAPTLEILDCTGLSCPGPIMKLNEFIANASAGTTFKVKADDLGFAADVKTWALCHQNEILALNRVDGEITVTLKTPSAKGTNKASLSEASAPTATTTANMLGTTKDCVTPTPNQVSTPKGKTIVVFSDDLDRVLASLVIANGALAMNTPVTLFFTFWGLNAIKKRSAKSLLHKSLVHRMFGLLMPKSISTLKLSKFNFLGLGRHMMLGLMRDKNISTPEDLLAMAQKNGVRLVACSMSMEVMGVSADELIDGVEIGGVASYLGYAEQADTNLFI
;
A
#
# COMPACT_ATOMS: atom_id res chain seq x y z
N MET A 1 -3.19 40.33 34.70
CA MET A 1 -3.20 38.95 34.15
C MET A 1 -4.06 38.96 32.92
N LYS A 2 -3.49 38.70 31.76
CA LYS A 2 -4.22 38.70 30.49
C LYS A 2 -5.11 37.45 30.41
N LYS A 3 -6.39 37.65 30.09
CA LYS A 3 -7.35 36.54 29.96
C LYS A 3 -7.59 36.18 28.49
N ILE A 4 -7.27 34.93 28.11
CA ILE A 4 -7.38 34.47 26.76
C ILE A 4 -8.40 33.33 26.70
N ILE A 5 -9.46 33.53 25.90
CA ILE A 5 -10.47 32.51 25.65
C ILE A 5 -10.20 31.83 24.31
N ILE A 6 -10.38 30.51 24.29
CA ILE A 6 -10.25 29.69 23.09
C ILE A 6 -11.58 28.94 22.92
N ALA A 7 -12.25 29.19 21.81
CA ALA A 7 -13.47 28.47 21.43
C ALA A 7 -13.11 27.27 20.56
N GLY A 8 -13.19 26.06 21.14
CA GLY A 8 -12.80 24.79 20.53
C GLY A 8 -11.41 24.30 20.95
N GLY A 9 -11.32 23.05 21.37
CA GLY A 9 -10.15 22.48 22.04
C GLY A 9 -9.49 21.31 21.30
N VAL A 10 -9.66 21.17 19.97
CA VAL A 10 -9.01 20.10 19.20
C VAL A 10 -7.71 20.62 18.57
N ALA A 11 -7.41 20.40 17.31
CA ALA A 11 -6.10 20.65 16.71
C ALA A 11 -5.59 22.09 16.87
N GLY A 12 -6.33 23.06 16.33
CA GLY A 12 -5.91 24.48 16.36
C GLY A 12 -5.92 25.08 17.76
N GLY A 13 -7.03 24.89 18.49
CA GLY A 13 -7.20 25.45 19.83
C GLY A 13 -6.26 24.85 20.88
N ALA A 14 -6.11 23.53 20.92
CA ALA A 14 -5.18 22.85 21.82
C ALA A 14 -3.72 23.27 21.57
N SER A 15 -3.33 23.42 20.28
CA SER A 15 -1.99 23.87 19.90
C SER A 15 -1.75 25.33 20.30
N ALA A 16 -2.75 26.20 20.10
CA ALA A 16 -2.70 27.59 20.53
C ALA A 16 -2.56 27.70 22.05
N ALA A 17 -3.39 27.02 22.82
CA ALA A 17 -3.36 27.01 24.27
C ALA A 17 -2.00 26.59 24.85
N ALA A 18 -1.48 25.45 24.35
CA ALA A 18 -0.19 24.95 24.80
C ALA A 18 0.97 25.88 24.39
N ARG A 19 0.87 26.58 23.25
CA ARG A 19 1.86 27.57 22.82
C ARG A 19 1.78 28.83 23.66
N LEU A 20 0.58 29.37 23.90
CA LEU A 20 0.36 30.53 24.75
C LEU A 20 1.00 30.36 26.13
N ARG A 21 0.76 29.24 26.79
CA ARG A 21 1.34 28.97 28.12
C ARG A 21 2.86 28.99 28.11
N ARG A 22 3.50 28.48 27.04
CA ARG A 22 4.97 28.53 26.91
C ARG A 22 5.53 29.93 26.64
N LEU A 23 4.68 30.86 26.23
CA LEU A 23 5.06 32.24 25.94
C LEU A 23 4.74 33.19 27.09
N ASP A 24 3.67 32.89 27.84
CA ASP A 24 3.17 33.69 28.96
C ASP A 24 2.66 32.76 30.07
N GLU A 25 3.45 32.62 31.14
CA GLU A 25 3.11 31.74 32.27
C GLU A 25 2.03 32.38 33.17
N ASP A 26 1.89 33.72 33.12
CA ASP A 26 0.92 34.46 33.96
C ASP A 26 -0.48 34.57 33.31
N ALA A 27 -0.62 34.28 32.00
CA ALA A 27 -1.90 34.39 31.31
C ALA A 27 -2.98 33.43 31.89
N GLN A 28 -4.21 33.89 32.03
CA GLN A 28 -5.34 33.05 32.28
C GLN A 28 -5.87 32.49 30.95
N ILE A 29 -5.67 31.18 30.71
CA ILE A 29 -6.08 30.52 29.46
C ILE A 29 -7.27 29.61 29.75
N ILE A 30 -8.37 29.83 29.04
CA ILE A 30 -9.60 29.04 29.16
C ILE A 30 -9.96 28.47 27.79
N ILE A 31 -10.17 27.15 27.70
CA ILE A 31 -10.71 26.48 26.53
C ILE A 31 -12.17 26.12 26.79
N TYR A 32 -13.08 26.59 25.96
CA TYR A 32 -14.46 26.10 25.88
C TYR A 32 -14.58 25.08 24.76
N GLU A 33 -14.83 23.83 25.11
CA GLU A 33 -14.99 22.72 24.17
C GLU A 33 -16.45 22.19 24.26
N LYS A 34 -17.14 22.24 23.13
CA LYS A 34 -18.56 21.78 23.04
C LYS A 34 -18.67 20.26 23.22
N GLY A 35 -17.67 19.50 22.78
CA GLY A 35 -17.67 18.05 22.92
C GLY A 35 -17.25 17.56 24.30
N LYS A 36 -17.38 16.24 24.52
CA LYS A 36 -16.92 15.56 25.76
C LYS A 36 -15.43 15.35 25.81
N TYR A 37 -14.73 15.53 24.70
CA TYR A 37 -13.30 15.25 24.56
C TYR A 37 -12.57 16.44 23.96
N VAL A 38 -11.53 16.87 24.66
CA VAL A 38 -10.57 17.84 24.18
C VAL A 38 -9.37 17.11 23.56
N SER A 39 -8.75 17.69 22.53
CA SER A 39 -7.49 17.19 21.95
C SER A 39 -7.49 15.67 21.69
N PHE A 40 -8.38 15.21 20.85
CA PHE A 40 -8.46 13.82 20.43
C PHE A 40 -7.99 13.63 18.97
N ALA A 41 -7.60 12.39 18.62
CA ALA A 41 -7.13 12.02 17.30
C ALA A 41 -8.31 11.70 16.37
N ASN A 42 -8.93 12.74 15.78
CA ASN A 42 -10.05 12.56 14.84
C ASN A 42 -9.66 11.78 13.58
N CYS A 43 -8.44 11.95 13.04
CA CYS A 43 -7.93 11.12 11.94
C CYS A 43 -7.75 9.64 12.30
N GLY A 44 -7.76 9.27 13.58
CA GLY A 44 -7.70 7.89 14.05
C GLY A 44 -9.05 7.16 14.09
N LEU A 45 -10.16 7.88 13.92
CA LEU A 45 -11.51 7.33 14.11
C LEU A 45 -11.84 6.19 13.13
N PRO A 46 -11.57 6.28 11.81
CA PRO A 46 -11.80 5.17 10.88
C PRO A 46 -11.02 3.91 11.27
N TYR A 47 -9.77 4.08 11.65
CA TYR A 47 -8.88 2.98 12.08
C TYR A 47 -9.30 2.37 13.43
N HIS A 48 -9.92 3.17 14.30
CA HIS A 48 -10.52 2.63 15.52
C HIS A 48 -11.80 1.83 15.23
N VAL A 49 -12.62 2.28 14.31
CA VAL A 49 -13.78 1.51 13.83
C VAL A 49 -13.34 0.16 13.29
N GLY A 50 -12.31 0.14 12.46
CA GLY A 50 -11.72 -1.09 11.87
C GLY A 50 -10.93 -1.96 12.85
N GLY A 51 -10.69 -1.51 14.08
CA GLY A 51 -9.94 -2.25 15.09
C GLY A 51 -8.41 -2.14 14.99
N VAL A 52 -7.87 -1.44 14.00
CA VAL A 52 -6.42 -1.17 13.86
C VAL A 52 -5.92 -0.39 15.08
N ILE A 53 -6.65 0.65 15.51
CA ILE A 53 -6.46 1.28 16.81
C ILE A 53 -7.39 0.58 17.80
N ALA A 54 -6.90 -0.50 18.41
CA ALA A 54 -7.71 -1.37 19.25
C ALA A 54 -8.27 -0.66 20.49
N GLN A 55 -7.44 0.15 21.17
CA GLN A 55 -7.82 0.80 22.42
C GLN A 55 -8.35 2.21 22.17
N ARG A 56 -9.60 2.44 22.57
CA ARG A 56 -10.29 3.73 22.49
C ARG A 56 -9.53 4.86 23.21
N SER A 57 -8.89 4.56 24.32
CA SER A 57 -8.05 5.51 25.07
C SER A 57 -6.92 6.12 24.27
N ASN A 58 -6.42 5.41 23.24
CA ASN A 58 -5.34 5.91 22.37
C ASN A 58 -5.80 7.08 21.47
N LEU A 59 -7.11 7.25 21.30
CA LEU A 59 -7.66 8.41 20.59
C LEU A 59 -7.64 9.69 21.44
N ILE A 60 -7.54 9.58 22.76
CA ILE A 60 -7.58 10.74 23.67
C ILE A 60 -6.14 11.19 23.93
N LEU A 61 -5.69 12.23 23.23
CA LEU A 61 -4.31 12.71 23.33
C LEU A 61 -4.07 13.51 24.61
N GLN A 62 -5.05 14.29 25.04
CA GLN A 62 -5.01 15.10 26.25
C GLN A 62 -6.38 15.05 26.96
N THR A 63 -6.36 15.28 28.28
CA THR A 63 -7.56 15.42 29.10
C THR A 63 -7.59 16.78 29.77
N PRO A 64 -8.76 17.29 30.24
CA PRO A 64 -8.83 18.53 31.01
C PRO A 64 -7.89 18.53 32.21
N THR A 65 -7.83 17.41 32.95
CA THR A 65 -6.92 17.25 34.10
C THR A 65 -5.44 17.38 33.66
N LYS A 66 -5.05 16.79 32.55
CA LYS A 66 -3.67 16.87 32.06
C LYS A 66 -3.33 18.28 31.58
N PHE A 67 -4.27 18.99 30.92
CA PHE A 67 -4.10 20.40 30.58
C PHE A 67 -3.92 21.26 31.82
N LYS A 68 -4.72 21.04 32.87
CA LYS A 68 -4.60 21.77 34.15
C LYS A 68 -3.26 21.51 34.82
N ASN A 69 -2.89 20.24 34.98
CA ASN A 69 -1.70 19.84 35.75
C ASN A 69 -0.39 20.19 35.03
N SER A 70 -0.33 20.00 33.71
CA SER A 70 0.92 20.19 32.94
C SER A 70 1.08 21.59 32.37
N TYR A 71 -0.01 22.31 32.15
CA TYR A 71 0.01 23.62 31.46
C TYR A 71 -0.78 24.71 32.20
N ASN A 72 -1.34 24.43 33.36
CA ASN A 72 -2.25 25.36 34.08
C ASN A 72 -3.28 26.03 33.16
N ILE A 73 -3.90 25.25 32.25
CA ILE A 73 -4.96 25.67 31.34
C ILE A 73 -6.29 25.15 31.88
N ASP A 74 -7.30 26.03 31.96
CA ASP A 74 -8.67 25.68 32.34
C ASP A 74 -9.44 25.18 31.11
N VAL A 75 -9.80 23.90 31.07
CA VAL A 75 -10.55 23.29 29.96
C VAL A 75 -11.95 22.93 30.45
N ARG A 76 -12.96 23.55 29.84
CA ARG A 76 -14.39 23.32 30.12
C ARG A 76 -15.02 22.58 28.95
N ILE A 77 -15.14 21.27 29.10
CA ILE A 77 -15.86 20.42 28.14
C ILE A 77 -17.39 20.60 28.30
N GLU A 78 -18.16 20.23 27.28
CA GLU A 78 -19.60 20.39 27.19
C GLU A 78 -20.03 21.85 27.39
N HIS A 79 -19.16 22.79 26.92
CA HIS A 79 -19.43 24.24 26.94
C HIS A 79 -19.28 24.79 25.53
N GLU A 80 -20.38 25.32 24.99
CA GLU A 80 -20.40 25.87 23.62
C GLU A 80 -20.39 27.41 23.65
N VAL A 81 -19.46 28.02 22.95
CA VAL A 81 -19.48 29.46 22.70
C VAL A 81 -20.53 29.75 21.65
N MET A 82 -21.64 30.38 22.07
CA MET A 82 -22.81 30.64 21.23
C MET A 82 -22.67 31.91 20.39
N THR A 83 -22.15 32.96 20.99
CA THR A 83 -22.05 34.28 20.36
C THR A 83 -20.79 35.01 20.84
N VAL A 84 -20.18 35.77 19.97
CA VAL A 84 -19.06 36.69 20.26
C VAL A 84 -19.58 38.10 20.25
N HIS A 85 -19.19 38.92 21.24
CA HIS A 85 -19.53 40.33 21.38
C HIS A 85 -18.26 41.16 21.36
N PRO A 86 -17.78 41.62 20.20
CA PRO A 86 -16.51 42.29 20.06
C PRO A 86 -16.42 43.62 20.84
N ASP A 87 -17.50 44.42 20.84
CA ASP A 87 -17.50 45.72 21.43
C ASP A 87 -17.37 45.70 22.98
N SER A 88 -17.90 44.64 23.61
CA SER A 88 -17.76 44.41 25.05
C SER A 88 -16.63 43.43 25.40
N GLN A 89 -15.95 42.91 24.45
CA GLN A 89 -14.92 41.83 24.58
C GLN A 89 -15.43 40.65 25.43
N THR A 90 -16.63 40.17 25.12
CA THR A 90 -17.26 39.06 25.84
C THR A 90 -17.74 37.98 24.89
N VAL A 91 -17.91 36.78 25.43
CA VAL A 91 -18.53 35.65 24.75
C VAL A 91 -19.73 35.16 25.57
N THR A 92 -20.82 34.79 24.90
CA THR A 92 -21.89 34.02 25.51
C THR A 92 -21.59 32.54 25.41
N VAL A 93 -21.54 31.86 26.55
CA VAL A 93 -21.24 30.44 26.67
C VAL A 93 -22.41 29.69 27.21
N LYS A 94 -22.77 28.55 26.62
CA LYS A 94 -23.78 27.63 27.09
C LYS A 94 -23.14 26.36 27.66
N ASN A 95 -23.46 26.07 28.91
CA ASN A 95 -23.16 24.76 29.49
C ASN A 95 -24.20 23.74 28.97
N LEU A 96 -23.78 22.79 28.15
CA LEU A 96 -24.67 21.82 27.49
C LEU A 96 -25.22 20.75 28.44
N ALA A 97 -24.59 20.55 29.62
CA ALA A 97 -25.04 19.61 30.63
C ALA A 97 -26.17 20.17 31.46
N THR A 98 -26.11 21.49 31.82
CA THR A 98 -27.09 22.16 32.64
C THR A 98 -28.06 23.03 31.85
N ASN A 99 -27.79 23.33 30.59
CA ASN A 99 -28.45 24.31 29.72
C ASN A 99 -28.35 25.77 30.22
N GLU A 100 -27.45 26.04 31.14
CA GLU A 100 -27.22 27.38 31.68
C GLU A 100 -26.39 28.20 30.70
N GLU A 101 -26.77 29.47 30.48
CA GLU A 101 -26.00 30.42 29.65
C GLU A 101 -25.39 31.49 30.57
N PHE A 102 -24.14 31.86 30.31
CA PHE A 102 -23.42 32.91 31.02
C PHE A 102 -22.52 33.69 30.06
N THR A 103 -22.14 34.86 30.47
CA THR A 103 -21.21 35.72 29.72
C THR A 103 -19.82 35.67 30.35
N ASP A 104 -18.79 35.53 29.56
CA ASP A 104 -17.39 35.58 30.01
C ASP A 104 -16.57 36.60 29.20
N HIS A 105 -15.71 37.35 29.89
CA HIS A 105 -14.88 38.41 29.32
C HIS A 105 -13.53 37.83 28.83
N TYR A 106 -12.97 38.39 27.75
CA TYR A 106 -11.65 38.07 27.23
C TYR A 106 -10.83 39.35 26.94
N ASP A 107 -9.51 39.29 27.12
CA ASP A 107 -8.59 40.28 26.55
C ASP A 107 -8.24 39.90 25.09
N ASP A 108 -8.10 38.58 24.78
CA ASP A 108 -8.00 38.04 23.41
C ASP A 108 -8.82 36.77 23.27
N LEU A 109 -9.35 36.55 22.07
CA LEU A 109 -10.16 35.41 21.68
C LEU A 109 -9.55 34.68 20.51
N ILE A 110 -9.46 33.36 20.60
CA ILE A 110 -9.13 32.47 19.46
C ILE A 110 -10.38 31.63 19.11
N ILE A 111 -10.87 31.76 17.88
CA ILE A 111 -11.98 30.97 17.36
C ILE A 111 -11.38 29.76 16.64
N ALA A 112 -11.48 28.57 17.23
CA ALA A 112 -10.96 27.30 16.73
C ALA A 112 -12.07 26.23 16.73
N THR A 113 -13.29 26.63 16.41
CA THR A 113 -14.52 25.81 16.43
C THR A 113 -14.56 24.72 15.36
N GLY A 114 -13.61 24.76 14.41
CA GLY A 114 -13.46 23.76 13.37
C GLY A 114 -14.63 23.69 12.40
N SER A 115 -14.98 22.46 12.03
CA SER A 115 -16.06 22.15 11.08
C SER A 115 -16.96 21.04 11.60
N SER A 116 -18.09 20.83 10.94
CA SER A 116 -19.05 19.75 11.22
C SER A 116 -19.41 19.02 9.92
N PRO A 117 -19.74 17.72 9.97
CA PRO A 117 -20.17 16.98 8.79
C PRO A 117 -21.39 17.62 8.13
N VAL A 118 -21.41 17.67 6.81
CA VAL A 118 -22.58 18.04 6.05
C VAL A 118 -23.58 16.87 6.06
N ARG A 119 -24.80 17.14 6.48
CA ARG A 119 -25.94 16.22 6.32
C ARG A 119 -26.88 16.81 5.27
N PRO A 120 -26.82 16.30 4.00
CA PRO A 120 -27.66 16.81 2.92
C PRO A 120 -29.15 16.60 3.26
N PRO A 121 -30.06 17.44 2.75
CA PRO A 121 -31.51 17.31 3.01
C PRO A 121 -32.12 16.14 2.20
N ILE A 122 -31.65 14.93 2.44
CA ILE A 122 -32.11 13.68 1.83
C ILE A 122 -33.19 13.07 2.71
N PRO A 123 -34.33 12.61 2.16
CA PRO A 123 -35.33 11.88 2.93
C PRO A 123 -34.72 10.73 3.73
N GLY A 124 -35.06 10.62 5.00
CA GLY A 124 -34.55 9.57 5.90
C GLY A 124 -33.14 9.79 6.46
N ILE A 125 -32.46 10.91 6.18
CA ILE A 125 -31.09 11.21 6.66
C ILE A 125 -30.96 11.18 8.19
N ASN A 126 -32.06 11.41 8.92
CA ASN A 126 -32.11 11.44 10.39
C ASN A 126 -32.38 10.07 11.01
N SER A 127 -32.49 8.98 10.23
CA SER A 127 -32.59 7.63 10.78
C SER A 127 -31.40 7.32 11.68
N ALA A 128 -31.63 6.55 12.75
CA ALA A 128 -30.58 6.10 13.66
C ALA A 128 -29.52 5.18 12.95
N LYS A 129 -29.89 4.58 11.81
CA LYS A 129 -29.00 3.77 10.97
C LYS A 129 -28.19 4.59 9.96
N VAL A 130 -28.37 5.92 9.90
CA VAL A 130 -27.62 6.82 9.04
C VAL A 130 -26.68 7.69 9.89
N MET A 131 -25.40 7.38 9.85
CA MET A 131 -24.39 7.95 10.75
C MET A 131 -23.38 8.81 10.00
N SER A 132 -22.67 9.66 10.69
CA SER A 132 -21.47 10.34 10.22
C SER A 132 -20.30 9.96 11.14
N LEU A 133 -19.07 10.10 10.68
CA LEU A 133 -17.89 9.83 11.49
C LEU A 133 -17.07 11.12 11.68
N TRP A 134 -17.14 11.71 12.88
CA TRP A 134 -16.49 12.98 13.16
C TRP A 134 -15.91 13.08 14.58
N THR A 135 -16.56 12.48 15.54
CA THR A 135 -16.20 12.50 16.97
C THR A 135 -16.02 11.09 17.52
N ILE A 136 -15.44 10.95 18.72
CA ILE A 136 -15.31 9.66 19.39
C ILE A 136 -16.69 9.00 19.63
N PRO A 137 -17.74 9.71 20.08
CA PRO A 137 -19.08 9.13 20.18
C PRO A 137 -19.62 8.58 18.85
N ASP A 138 -19.34 9.22 17.72
CA ASP A 138 -19.75 8.71 16.41
C ASP A 138 -19.05 7.38 16.10
N ALA A 139 -17.75 7.29 16.37
CA ALA A 139 -17.01 6.03 16.21
C ALA A 139 -17.54 4.92 17.12
N ASP A 140 -17.88 5.24 18.38
CA ASP A 140 -18.51 4.31 19.31
C ASP A 140 -19.87 3.82 18.77
N GLN A 141 -20.69 4.71 18.20
CA GLN A 141 -21.98 4.38 17.60
C GLN A 141 -21.83 3.48 16.38
N ILE A 142 -20.90 3.79 15.49
CA ILE A 142 -20.61 2.94 14.31
C ILE A 142 -20.12 1.56 14.76
N LYS A 143 -19.22 1.46 15.75
CA LYS A 143 -18.76 0.18 16.31
C LYS A 143 -19.90 -0.64 16.90
N ALA A 144 -20.81 -0.02 17.62
CA ALA A 144 -22.00 -0.69 18.15
C ALA A 144 -22.87 -1.25 17.00
N GLN A 145 -23.04 -0.48 15.92
CA GLN A 145 -23.78 -0.91 14.76
C GLN A 145 -23.07 -2.04 13.99
N VAL A 146 -21.76 -1.96 13.83
CA VAL A 146 -20.93 -3.04 13.27
C VAL A 146 -21.12 -4.36 14.04
N ALA A 147 -21.16 -4.30 15.38
CA ALA A 147 -21.38 -5.48 16.21
C ALA A 147 -22.81 -6.05 16.10
N ALA A 148 -23.81 -5.19 15.87
CA ALA A 148 -25.21 -5.57 15.73
C ALA A 148 -25.59 -6.01 14.30
N SER A 149 -24.73 -5.79 13.31
CA SER A 149 -25.00 -6.03 11.90
C SER A 149 -25.17 -7.51 11.58
N LYS A 150 -26.21 -7.84 10.82
CA LYS A 150 -26.59 -9.22 10.44
C LYS A 150 -26.29 -9.53 8.98
N LEU A 151 -26.57 -8.59 8.07
CA LEU A 151 -26.31 -8.75 6.64
C LEU A 151 -24.83 -8.60 6.29
N LYS A 152 -24.05 -7.93 7.15
CA LYS A 152 -22.68 -7.52 6.89
C LYS A 152 -22.56 -6.70 5.59
N LYS A 153 -23.54 -5.78 5.39
CA LYS A 153 -23.60 -4.90 4.23
C LYS A 153 -23.73 -3.44 4.68
N VAL A 154 -22.96 -2.56 4.06
CA VAL A 154 -22.92 -1.13 4.41
C VAL A 154 -22.86 -0.26 3.16
N VAL A 155 -23.49 0.91 3.22
CA VAL A 155 -23.34 1.98 2.22
C VAL A 155 -22.53 3.11 2.82
N VAL A 156 -21.44 3.50 2.15
CA VAL A 156 -20.65 4.69 2.48
C VAL A 156 -20.92 5.75 1.41
N ALA A 157 -21.54 6.87 1.79
CA ALA A 157 -21.87 7.96 0.88
C ALA A 157 -20.81 9.07 0.99
N GLY A 158 -19.98 9.20 -0.04
CA GLY A 158 -18.89 10.15 -0.19
C GLY A 158 -17.53 9.47 -0.37
N GLY A 159 -16.88 9.78 -1.52
CA GLY A 159 -15.56 9.24 -1.93
C GLY A 159 -14.37 10.12 -1.52
N GLY A 160 -14.49 10.92 -0.46
CA GLY A 160 -13.41 11.68 0.15
C GLY A 160 -12.58 10.85 1.13
N PHE A 161 -11.56 11.47 1.78
CA PHE A 161 -10.65 10.80 2.70
C PHE A 161 -11.36 9.97 3.77
N ILE A 162 -12.31 10.56 4.51
CA ILE A 162 -13.02 9.88 5.59
C ILE A 162 -13.84 8.69 5.08
N GLY A 163 -14.53 8.88 3.95
CA GLY A 163 -15.35 7.82 3.36
C GLY A 163 -14.50 6.64 2.90
N LEU A 164 -13.37 6.89 2.27
CA LEU A 164 -12.45 5.85 1.79
C LEU A 164 -11.79 5.09 2.93
N GLU A 165 -11.25 5.79 3.94
CA GLU A 165 -10.67 5.15 5.12
C GLU A 165 -11.70 4.29 5.87
N LEU A 166 -12.94 4.78 6.00
CA LEU A 166 -14.00 4.03 6.64
C LEU A 166 -14.41 2.81 5.80
N ALA A 167 -14.51 2.96 4.47
CA ALA A 167 -14.87 1.88 3.55
C ALA A 167 -13.86 0.73 3.62
N GLU A 168 -12.53 1.02 3.57
CA GLU A 168 -11.49 0.01 3.73
C GLU A 168 -11.57 -0.69 5.09
N ASN A 169 -11.72 0.07 6.18
CA ASN A 169 -11.80 -0.49 7.51
C ASN A 169 -13.04 -1.38 7.72
N LEU A 170 -14.19 -1.04 7.12
CA LEU A 170 -15.38 -1.87 7.14
C LEU A 170 -15.22 -3.12 6.27
N LEU A 171 -14.57 -3.01 5.11
CA LEU A 171 -14.21 -4.16 4.27
C LEU A 171 -13.36 -5.18 5.06
N HIS A 172 -12.34 -4.71 5.78
CA HIS A 172 -11.50 -5.57 6.62
C HIS A 172 -12.26 -6.25 7.77
N LEU A 173 -13.38 -5.68 8.20
CA LEU A 173 -14.30 -6.33 9.15
C LEU A 173 -15.28 -7.32 8.50
N GLY A 174 -15.11 -7.61 7.20
CA GLY A 174 -15.91 -8.57 6.45
C GLY A 174 -17.27 -8.03 5.98
N PHE A 175 -17.41 -6.70 5.84
CA PHE A 175 -18.60 -6.11 5.23
C PHE A 175 -18.52 -6.11 3.71
N GLU A 176 -19.66 -6.36 3.05
CA GLU A 176 -19.88 -5.94 1.67
C GLU A 176 -20.05 -4.42 1.66
N VAL A 177 -19.12 -3.70 1.06
CA VAL A 177 -19.07 -2.24 1.07
C VAL A 177 -19.49 -1.69 -0.28
N HIS A 178 -20.54 -0.85 -0.28
CA HIS A 178 -20.97 -0.03 -1.40
C HIS A 178 -20.53 1.41 -1.15
N LEU A 179 -19.63 1.93 -1.96
CA LEU A 179 -19.22 3.34 -1.91
C LEU A 179 -19.98 4.11 -3.00
N VAL A 180 -20.72 5.14 -2.59
CA VAL A 180 -21.54 5.99 -3.46
C VAL A 180 -20.91 7.38 -3.54
N GLU A 181 -20.55 7.84 -4.74
CA GLU A 181 -19.94 9.15 -4.98
C GLU A 181 -20.67 9.88 -6.13
N MET A 182 -21.09 11.13 -5.87
CA MET A 182 -21.79 11.96 -6.85
C MET A 182 -20.90 12.39 -8.01
N MET A 183 -19.61 12.56 -7.74
CA MET A 183 -18.62 12.90 -8.76
C MET A 183 -18.28 11.67 -9.61
N ASP A 184 -17.57 11.90 -10.71
CA ASP A 184 -17.11 10.86 -11.63
C ASP A 184 -15.84 10.13 -11.14
N GLN A 185 -15.34 10.49 -9.97
CA GLN A 185 -14.14 9.91 -9.36
C GLN A 185 -14.17 10.01 -7.84
N VAL A 186 -13.41 9.16 -7.18
CA VAL A 186 -13.03 9.32 -5.76
C VAL A 186 -11.86 10.31 -5.62
N LEU A 187 -11.54 10.74 -4.40
CA LEU A 187 -10.40 11.61 -4.07
C LEU A 187 -10.31 12.85 -4.97
N ALA A 188 -11.23 13.78 -4.80
CA ALA A 188 -11.30 15.03 -5.55
C ALA A 188 -9.97 15.81 -5.73
N PRO A 189 -8.96 15.75 -4.82
CA PRO A 189 -7.65 16.37 -5.05
C PRO A 189 -6.83 15.75 -6.17
N LEU A 190 -7.07 14.50 -6.55
CA LEU A 190 -6.40 13.84 -7.67
C LEU A 190 -7.04 14.20 -8.99
N ASP A 191 -6.27 14.15 -10.07
CA ASP A 191 -6.80 14.14 -11.42
C ASP A 191 -7.41 12.78 -11.76
N PRO A 192 -8.34 12.69 -12.73
CA PRO A 192 -9.11 11.48 -13.02
C PRO A 192 -8.23 10.24 -13.24
N GLU A 193 -7.18 10.36 -14.03
CA GLU A 193 -6.29 9.24 -14.36
C GLU A 193 -5.49 8.74 -13.17
N MET A 194 -5.24 9.57 -12.15
CA MET A 194 -4.59 9.16 -10.91
C MET A 194 -5.61 8.55 -9.93
N ALA A 195 -6.84 9.07 -9.89
CA ALA A 195 -7.94 8.52 -9.10
C ALA A 195 -8.32 7.11 -9.57
N ARG A 196 -8.31 6.86 -10.90
CA ARG A 196 -8.57 5.53 -11.49
C ARG A 196 -7.68 4.42 -10.95
N LEU A 197 -6.44 4.73 -10.57
CA LEU A 197 -5.53 3.75 -9.95
C LEU A 197 -6.05 3.30 -8.57
N VAL A 198 -6.61 4.23 -7.82
CA VAL A 198 -7.22 3.96 -6.49
C VAL A 198 -8.51 3.17 -6.67
N GLU A 199 -9.38 3.60 -7.60
CA GLU A 199 -10.64 2.93 -7.92
C GLU A 199 -10.42 1.49 -8.38
N ALA A 200 -9.42 1.26 -9.22
CA ALA A 200 -9.03 -0.08 -9.67
C ALA A 200 -8.61 -0.99 -8.50
N ALA A 201 -7.84 -0.46 -7.55
CA ALA A 201 -7.45 -1.21 -6.36
C ALA A 201 -8.64 -1.50 -5.44
N MET A 202 -9.51 -0.51 -5.23
CA MET A 202 -10.72 -0.67 -4.41
C MET A 202 -11.66 -1.74 -5.00
N THR A 203 -11.86 -1.72 -6.32
CA THR A 203 -12.68 -2.72 -7.02
C THR A 203 -12.06 -4.11 -6.94
N ALA A 204 -10.73 -4.21 -7.07
CA ALA A 204 -10.01 -5.48 -6.95
C ALA A 204 -10.11 -6.09 -5.54
N GLU A 205 -10.16 -5.27 -4.50
CA GLU A 205 -10.40 -5.71 -3.11
C GLU A 205 -11.89 -5.98 -2.80
N GLY A 206 -12.80 -5.69 -3.74
CA GLY A 206 -14.23 -6.02 -3.63
C GLY A 206 -15.14 -4.88 -3.15
N ILE A 207 -14.65 -3.65 -3.05
CA ILE A 207 -15.51 -2.47 -2.82
C ILE A 207 -16.33 -2.21 -4.09
N LYS A 208 -17.64 -2.12 -3.94
CA LYS A 208 -18.56 -1.79 -5.03
C LYS A 208 -18.68 -0.29 -5.18
N LEU A 209 -18.14 0.26 -6.28
CA LEU A 209 -18.16 1.68 -6.56
C LEU A 209 -19.41 2.08 -7.35
N HIS A 210 -20.09 3.12 -6.87
CA HIS A 210 -21.21 3.78 -7.54
C HIS A 210 -20.82 5.25 -7.79
N LEU A 211 -20.10 5.50 -8.89
CA LEU A 211 -19.67 6.84 -9.30
C LEU A 211 -20.77 7.55 -10.10
N LYS A 212 -20.72 8.89 -10.20
CA LYS A 212 -21.75 9.74 -10.82
C LYS A 212 -23.15 9.50 -10.26
N THR A 213 -23.23 9.00 -9.03
CA THR A 213 -24.47 8.53 -8.42
C THR A 213 -24.58 9.09 -7.02
N GLY A 214 -25.71 9.70 -6.69
CA GLY A 214 -26.01 10.21 -5.36
C GLY A 214 -27.00 9.32 -4.61
N VAL A 215 -27.02 9.42 -3.29
CA VAL A 215 -28.12 8.85 -2.49
C VAL A 215 -29.35 9.75 -2.60
N SER A 216 -30.49 9.20 -2.99
CA SER A 216 -31.78 9.92 -3.12
C SER A 216 -32.68 9.77 -1.91
N ALA A 217 -32.64 8.65 -1.21
CA ALA A 217 -33.42 8.42 0.02
C ALA A 217 -32.84 7.32 0.89
N PHE A 218 -33.14 7.41 2.18
CA PHE A 218 -32.95 6.34 3.17
C PHE A 218 -34.32 5.94 3.73
N THR A 219 -34.65 4.66 3.67
CA THR A 219 -35.89 4.12 4.23
C THR A 219 -35.56 3.04 5.25
N GLU A 220 -35.88 3.31 6.51
CA GLU A 220 -35.61 2.34 7.58
C GLU A 220 -36.70 1.28 7.59
N ASN A 221 -36.30 0.02 7.51
CA ASN A 221 -37.14 -1.16 7.74
C ASN A 221 -36.89 -1.67 9.17
N ALA A 222 -37.69 -2.65 9.60
CA ALA A 222 -37.61 -3.17 10.98
C ALA A 222 -36.19 -3.60 11.40
N SER A 223 -35.40 -4.21 10.52
CA SER A 223 -34.04 -4.71 10.80
C SER A 223 -32.95 -4.10 9.90
N THR A 224 -33.30 -3.56 8.73
CA THR A 224 -32.36 -3.11 7.69
C THR A 224 -32.61 -1.65 7.30
N LEU A 225 -31.73 -1.12 6.48
CA LEU A 225 -31.84 0.21 5.86
C LEU A 225 -31.84 0.01 4.35
N GLN A 226 -32.87 0.48 3.68
CA GLN A 226 -32.94 0.57 2.24
C GLN A 226 -32.36 1.93 1.80
N VAL A 227 -31.34 1.90 0.95
CA VAL A 227 -30.68 3.09 0.39
C VAL A 227 -31.02 3.17 -1.08
N SER A 228 -31.77 4.18 -1.49
CA SER A 228 -32.12 4.46 -2.89
C SER A 228 -31.08 5.39 -3.50
N LEU A 229 -30.62 5.06 -4.70
CA LEU A 229 -29.65 5.84 -5.45
C LEU A 229 -30.32 6.66 -6.55
N SER A 230 -29.66 7.67 -7.07
CA SER A 230 -30.19 8.58 -8.11
C SER A 230 -30.33 7.92 -9.49
N ASP A 231 -29.66 6.81 -9.72
CA ASP A 231 -29.76 6.00 -10.95
C ASP A 231 -30.92 4.97 -10.91
N GLY A 232 -31.70 4.97 -9.83
CA GLY A 232 -32.79 4.03 -9.59
C GLY A 232 -32.38 2.75 -8.87
N THR A 233 -31.11 2.52 -8.65
CA THR A 233 -30.60 1.37 -7.88
C THR A 233 -31.05 1.49 -6.42
N THR A 234 -31.36 0.34 -5.82
CA THR A 234 -31.69 0.25 -4.39
C THR A 234 -30.80 -0.78 -3.72
N ILE A 235 -30.19 -0.41 -2.61
CA ILE A 235 -29.28 -1.25 -1.82
C ILE A 235 -29.88 -1.48 -0.44
N GLU A 236 -30.06 -2.74 -0.05
CA GLU A 236 -30.42 -3.10 1.33
C GLU A 236 -29.13 -3.28 2.14
N ALA A 237 -29.01 -2.59 3.27
CA ALA A 237 -27.83 -2.57 4.12
C ALA A 237 -28.19 -2.63 5.61
N ASP A 238 -27.23 -2.95 6.48
CA ASP A 238 -27.42 -2.83 7.93
C ASP A 238 -27.46 -1.36 8.36
N PHE A 239 -26.62 -0.54 7.76
CA PHE A 239 -26.52 0.90 8.04
C PHE A 239 -25.88 1.66 6.88
N ALA A 240 -25.90 2.98 6.96
CA ALA A 240 -25.16 3.86 6.06
C ALA A 240 -24.28 4.85 6.83
N ALA A 241 -23.10 5.16 6.28
CA ALA A 241 -22.22 6.21 6.75
C ALA A 241 -22.16 7.36 5.73
N VAL A 242 -22.43 8.59 6.18
CA VAL A 242 -22.44 9.78 5.31
C VAL A 242 -21.17 10.60 5.55
N ALA A 243 -20.33 10.72 4.52
CA ALA A 243 -19.08 11.49 4.46
C ALA A 243 -19.13 12.56 3.34
N ALA A 244 -20.24 13.31 3.24
CA ALA A 244 -20.55 14.24 2.16
C ALA A 244 -19.87 15.62 2.30
N GLY A 245 -18.70 15.68 2.95
CA GLY A 245 -17.95 16.91 3.20
C GLY A 245 -18.28 17.57 4.55
N VAL A 246 -17.69 18.74 4.75
CA VAL A 246 -17.77 19.48 6.03
C VAL A 246 -18.15 20.95 5.80
N LYS A 247 -18.75 21.56 6.81
CA LYS A 247 -19.08 22.99 6.87
C LYS A 247 -18.42 23.64 8.08
N PRO A 248 -17.94 24.91 7.98
CA PRO A 248 -17.32 25.61 9.10
C PRO A 248 -18.33 25.95 10.20
N ASN A 249 -17.89 25.88 11.45
CA ASN A 249 -18.69 26.25 12.61
C ASN A 249 -18.51 27.75 12.94
N SER A 250 -19.04 28.62 12.10
CA SER A 250 -18.85 30.08 12.16
C SER A 250 -20.08 30.88 12.56
N THR A 251 -21.17 30.22 12.94
CA THR A 251 -22.44 30.89 13.34
C THR A 251 -22.28 31.86 14.50
N LEU A 252 -21.34 31.58 15.44
CA LEU A 252 -21.05 32.41 16.60
C LEU A 252 -20.53 33.83 16.25
N VAL A 253 -20.11 34.05 15.01
CA VAL A 253 -19.59 35.36 14.55
C VAL A 253 -20.58 36.12 13.66
N HIS A 254 -21.79 35.63 13.46
CA HIS A 254 -22.79 36.37 12.69
C HIS A 254 -23.14 37.70 13.38
N GLY A 255 -23.13 38.80 12.63
CA GLY A 255 -23.44 40.16 13.17
C GLY A 255 -22.29 40.83 13.92
N THR A 256 -21.08 40.20 13.96
CA THR A 256 -19.95 40.74 14.76
C THR A 256 -18.99 41.64 13.95
N GLY A 257 -19.24 41.88 12.68
CA GLY A 257 -18.29 42.57 11.78
C GLY A 257 -17.15 41.71 11.25
N ILE A 258 -16.96 40.47 11.75
CA ILE A 258 -16.02 39.49 11.22
C ILE A 258 -16.43 39.04 9.83
N LYS A 259 -15.53 39.16 8.86
CA LYS A 259 -15.81 38.81 7.47
C LYS A 259 -15.84 37.30 7.25
N LEU A 260 -16.89 36.84 6.56
CA LEU A 260 -17.03 35.44 6.15
C LEU A 260 -16.83 35.31 4.63
N GLY A 261 -16.18 34.24 4.21
CA GLY A 261 -16.02 33.86 2.82
C GLY A 261 -17.29 33.20 2.24
N PRO A 262 -17.34 32.91 0.95
CA PRO A 262 -18.53 32.38 0.25
C PRO A 262 -19.08 31.07 0.83
N ARG A 263 -18.24 30.28 1.48
CA ARG A 263 -18.65 29.03 2.15
C ARG A 263 -18.86 29.16 3.65
N GLY A 264 -18.90 30.40 4.17
CA GLY A 264 -19.09 30.68 5.59
C GLY A 264 -17.81 30.56 6.45
N HIS A 265 -16.63 30.36 5.88
CA HIS A 265 -15.37 30.35 6.63
C HIS A 265 -14.98 31.75 7.07
N ILE A 266 -14.41 31.87 8.27
CA ILE A 266 -13.87 33.13 8.77
C ILE A 266 -12.64 33.51 7.94
N ILE A 267 -12.66 34.68 7.32
CA ILE A 267 -11.51 35.21 6.56
C ILE A 267 -10.48 35.70 7.56
N VAL A 268 -9.25 35.20 7.43
CA VAL A 268 -8.11 35.61 8.25
C VAL A 268 -6.96 36.15 7.38
N ASN A 269 -6.22 37.10 7.95
CA ASN A 269 -4.98 37.58 7.35
C ASN A 269 -3.81 36.60 7.66
N PRO A 270 -2.59 36.81 7.12
CA PRO A 270 -1.46 35.93 7.41
C PRO A 270 -1.06 35.86 8.89
N GLU A 271 -1.47 36.78 9.72
CA GLU A 271 -1.23 36.80 11.17
C GLU A 271 -2.33 36.07 11.93
N MET A 272 -3.27 35.45 11.21
CA MET A 272 -4.45 34.76 11.72
C MET A 272 -5.46 35.66 12.43
N SER A 273 -5.36 37.00 12.26
CA SER A 273 -6.36 37.97 12.74
C SER A 273 -7.57 37.97 11.82
N THR A 274 -8.75 38.13 12.42
CA THR A 274 -10.04 38.26 11.73
C THR A 274 -10.29 39.66 11.14
N GLY A 275 -9.41 40.61 11.44
CA GLY A 275 -9.59 42.04 11.18
C GLY A 275 -10.37 42.80 12.24
N VAL A 276 -11.00 42.09 13.18
CA VAL A 276 -11.58 42.69 14.40
C VAL A 276 -10.54 42.61 15.51
N PRO A 277 -10.26 43.71 16.22
CA PRO A 277 -9.25 43.73 17.29
C PRO A 277 -9.44 42.62 18.32
N HIS A 278 -8.33 42.03 18.79
CA HIS A 278 -8.29 40.99 19.81
C HIS A 278 -8.95 39.68 19.44
N ILE A 279 -9.33 39.45 18.15
CA ILE A 279 -9.99 38.22 17.71
C ILE A 279 -9.18 37.58 16.59
N TYR A 280 -8.74 36.36 16.87
CA TYR A 280 -7.99 35.49 15.95
C TYR A 280 -8.81 34.25 15.61
N ALA A 281 -8.50 33.56 14.52
CA ALA A 281 -9.15 32.28 14.21
C ALA A 281 -8.17 31.29 13.61
N ALA A 282 -8.37 29.98 13.86
CA ALA A 282 -7.50 28.90 13.42
C ALA A 282 -8.27 27.60 13.09
N GLY A 283 -7.71 26.80 12.21
CA GLY A 283 -8.24 25.49 11.83
C GLY A 283 -9.34 25.57 10.77
N ASP A 284 -10.12 24.50 10.68
CA ASP A 284 -11.10 24.28 9.60
C ASP A 284 -12.18 25.37 9.48
N VAL A 285 -12.37 26.18 10.51
CA VAL A 285 -13.29 27.31 10.48
C VAL A 285 -12.78 28.47 9.62
N THR A 286 -11.50 28.48 9.22
CA THR A 286 -10.84 29.62 8.56
C THR A 286 -10.67 29.46 7.06
N ALA A 287 -10.63 30.58 6.35
CA ALA A 287 -10.13 30.71 4.99
C ALA A 287 -9.04 31.80 4.93
N GLY A 288 -7.99 31.53 4.18
CA GLY A 288 -6.91 32.46 3.90
C GLY A 288 -6.53 32.45 2.42
N LEU A 289 -5.62 33.33 2.02
CA LEU A 289 -5.13 33.39 0.64
C LEU A 289 -4.25 32.17 0.34
N SER A 290 -4.55 31.49 -0.75
CA SER A 290 -3.69 30.43 -1.29
C SER A 290 -2.36 31.05 -1.76
N PRO A 291 -1.21 30.49 -1.39
CA PRO A 291 0.07 30.96 -1.91
C PRO A 291 0.26 30.69 -3.42
N LEU A 292 -0.55 29.80 -4.01
CA LEU A 292 -0.46 29.39 -5.41
C LEU A 292 -1.36 30.21 -6.32
N THR A 293 -2.59 30.52 -5.88
CA THR A 293 -3.60 31.20 -6.70
C THR A 293 -3.90 32.62 -6.24
N GLN A 294 -3.49 32.99 -5.04
CA GLN A 294 -3.87 34.25 -4.37
C GLN A 294 -5.39 34.41 -4.16
N GLU A 295 -6.14 33.32 -4.25
CA GLU A 295 -7.58 33.29 -3.98
C GLU A 295 -7.87 32.78 -2.56
N LEU A 296 -9.03 33.16 -2.03
CA LEU A 296 -9.49 32.65 -0.75
C LEU A 296 -9.71 31.13 -0.80
N THR A 297 -9.04 30.42 0.05
CA THR A 297 -9.07 28.96 0.12
C THR A 297 -9.22 28.48 1.57
N ALA A 298 -10.05 27.47 1.75
CA ALA A 298 -10.17 26.71 3.00
C ALA A 298 -9.79 25.26 2.75
N ILE A 299 -8.79 24.78 3.48
CA ILE A 299 -8.29 23.39 3.36
C ILE A 299 -8.30 22.78 4.76
N PRO A 300 -9.28 21.92 5.08
CA PRO A 300 -9.46 21.34 6.41
C PRO A 300 -8.47 20.19 6.64
N LEU A 301 -7.27 20.53 7.11
CA LEU A 301 -6.19 19.60 7.42
C LEU A 301 -5.57 19.90 8.78
N ALA A 302 -5.20 18.88 9.53
CA ALA A 302 -4.63 19.00 10.87
C ALA A 302 -3.28 19.74 10.91
N GLY A 303 -2.41 19.55 9.90
CA GLY A 303 -1.14 20.25 9.78
C GLY A 303 -1.29 21.78 9.73
N PRO A 304 -2.06 22.34 8.79
CA PRO A 304 -2.46 23.74 8.77
C PRO A 304 -3.05 24.23 10.10
N ALA A 305 -4.04 23.52 10.66
CA ALA A 305 -4.71 23.90 11.89
C ALA A 305 -3.73 24.08 13.06
N ASN A 306 -2.78 23.17 13.24
CA ASN A 306 -1.75 23.25 14.28
C ASN A 306 -0.80 24.44 14.07
N LYS A 307 -0.37 24.69 12.83
CA LYS A 307 0.48 25.87 12.48
C LYS A 307 -0.25 27.18 12.74
N GLN A 308 -1.51 27.26 12.33
CA GLN A 308 -2.36 28.44 12.53
C GLN A 308 -2.60 28.75 14.00
N GLY A 309 -2.91 27.75 14.83
CA GLY A 309 -3.04 27.90 16.27
C GLY A 309 -1.77 28.42 16.94
N ARG A 310 -0.60 27.92 16.50
CA ARG A 310 0.69 28.43 16.97
C ARG A 310 0.89 29.91 16.62
N ILE A 311 0.55 30.31 15.40
CA ILE A 311 0.69 31.70 14.90
C ILE A 311 -0.25 32.65 15.66
N CYS A 312 -1.49 32.21 15.96
CA CYS A 312 -2.39 33.00 16.82
C CYS A 312 -1.72 33.28 18.17
N ALA A 313 -1.15 32.28 18.81
CA ALA A 313 -0.50 32.38 20.10
C ALA A 313 0.72 33.33 20.05
N ASP A 314 1.57 33.20 19.04
CA ASP A 314 2.76 34.05 18.87
C ASP A 314 2.34 35.52 18.71
N ASN A 315 1.31 35.83 17.91
CA ASN A 315 0.84 37.19 17.65
C ASN A 315 0.01 37.81 18.80
N ILE A 316 -0.64 37.00 19.63
CA ILE A 316 -1.29 37.48 20.86
C ILE A 316 -0.27 37.97 21.87
N VAL A 317 0.86 37.27 22.02
CA VAL A 317 1.91 37.63 22.99
C VAL A 317 2.84 38.71 22.42
N THR A 318 3.22 38.55 21.17
CA THR A 318 4.09 39.52 20.48
C THR A 318 3.46 39.88 19.13
N PRO A 319 2.74 41.00 19.03
CA PRO A 319 2.05 41.38 17.79
C PRO A 319 2.99 41.40 16.58
N HIS A 320 2.51 40.94 15.44
CA HIS A 320 3.20 40.88 14.15
C HIS A 320 4.46 40.01 14.09
N SER A 321 4.70 39.15 15.09
CA SER A 321 5.88 38.29 15.17
C SER A 321 5.85 37.05 14.27
N ALA A 322 4.68 36.59 13.86
CA ALA A 322 4.55 35.38 13.09
C ALA A 322 3.52 35.52 11.94
N ARG A 323 3.81 34.88 10.80
CA ARG A 323 2.92 34.89 9.62
C ARG A 323 2.72 33.50 9.07
N TYR A 324 1.48 33.18 8.78
CA TYR A 324 1.10 31.98 8.06
C TYR A 324 1.31 32.18 6.55
N ARG A 325 2.10 31.31 5.94
CA ARG A 325 2.39 31.39 4.49
C ARG A 325 1.28 30.83 3.60
N GLY A 326 0.19 30.37 4.20
CA GLY A 326 -0.88 29.66 3.51
C GLY A 326 -0.64 28.15 3.43
N THR A 327 -1.57 27.44 2.85
CA THR A 327 -1.47 25.99 2.62
C THR A 327 -1.50 25.69 1.12
N ILE A 328 -0.73 24.69 0.72
CA ILE A 328 -0.70 24.17 -0.65
C ILE A 328 -1.47 22.86 -0.79
N GLY A 329 -2.14 22.39 0.28
CA GLY A 329 -3.05 21.25 0.23
C GLY A 329 -2.35 19.88 0.15
N THR A 330 -1.19 19.74 0.81
CA THR A 330 -0.47 18.45 0.84
C THR A 330 -1.22 17.44 1.69
N SER A 331 -1.54 16.28 1.10
CA SER A 331 -2.32 15.22 1.73
C SER A 331 -1.87 13.84 1.27
N VAL A 332 -2.13 12.84 2.10
CA VAL A 332 -1.87 11.42 1.81
C VAL A 332 -2.98 10.56 2.40
N LEU A 333 -3.29 9.46 1.72
CA LEU A 333 -4.23 8.42 2.12
C LEU A 333 -3.60 7.06 1.88
N LYS A 334 -3.85 6.10 2.78
CA LYS A 334 -3.60 4.68 2.55
C LYS A 334 -4.94 4.00 2.26
N ILE A 335 -5.03 3.26 1.17
CA ILE A 335 -6.27 2.58 0.74
C ILE A 335 -5.96 1.34 -0.10
N CYS A 336 -6.52 0.18 0.26
CA CYS A 336 -6.43 -1.07 -0.52
C CYS A 336 -4.98 -1.39 -0.94
N GLY A 337 -4.05 -1.32 0.01
CA GLY A 337 -2.63 -1.62 -0.20
C GLY A 337 -1.86 -0.58 -1.01
N LEU A 338 -2.47 0.55 -1.38
CA LEU A 338 -1.85 1.69 -2.03
C LEU A 338 -1.71 2.89 -1.08
N GLU A 339 -0.75 3.75 -1.39
CA GLU A 339 -0.65 5.12 -0.90
C GLU A 339 -1.05 6.07 -2.03
N ALA A 340 -1.96 7.00 -1.74
CA ALA A 340 -2.39 8.06 -2.66
C ALA A 340 -2.13 9.42 -2.03
N ALA A 341 -1.33 10.25 -2.69
CA ALA A 341 -0.90 11.53 -2.14
C ALA A 341 -0.93 12.64 -3.18
N SER A 342 -1.12 13.88 -2.75
CA SER A 342 -1.11 15.05 -3.63
C SER A 342 -0.60 16.29 -2.93
N THR A 343 -0.11 17.24 -3.73
CA THR A 343 0.28 18.58 -3.28
C THR A 343 0.07 19.60 -4.39
N GLY A 344 -0.30 20.82 -4.04
CA GLY A 344 -0.50 21.92 -5.00
C GLY A 344 -1.79 21.79 -5.81
N LEU A 345 -1.76 22.27 -7.04
CA LEU A 345 -2.91 22.35 -7.93
C LEU A 345 -3.01 21.09 -8.81
N SER A 346 -4.20 20.52 -8.93
CA SER A 346 -4.47 19.51 -9.94
C SER A 346 -4.66 20.14 -11.32
N GLU A 347 -4.45 19.38 -12.38
CA GLU A 347 -4.73 19.80 -13.75
C GLU A 347 -6.20 20.21 -13.92
N LYS A 348 -7.10 19.45 -13.31
CA LYS A 348 -8.53 19.75 -13.25
C LYS A 348 -8.81 21.12 -12.62
N ALA A 349 -8.17 21.45 -11.49
CA ALA A 349 -8.34 22.74 -10.82
C ALA A 349 -7.81 23.90 -11.66
N LEU A 350 -6.68 23.73 -12.33
CA LEU A 350 -6.13 24.72 -13.26
C LEU A 350 -7.07 24.98 -14.44
N ARG A 351 -7.59 23.92 -15.05
CA ARG A 351 -8.57 24.06 -16.15
C ARG A 351 -9.86 24.76 -15.72
N GLN A 352 -10.38 24.42 -14.53
CA GLN A 352 -11.56 25.07 -13.95
C GLN A 352 -11.35 26.56 -13.65
N SER A 353 -10.12 26.97 -13.33
CA SER A 353 -9.76 28.40 -13.18
C SER A 353 -9.48 29.09 -14.52
N GLY A 354 -9.70 28.44 -15.66
CA GLY A 354 -9.47 28.98 -17.01
C GLY A 354 -8.00 29.01 -17.45
N ARG A 355 -7.09 28.37 -16.70
CA ARG A 355 -5.68 28.29 -17.08
C ARG A 355 -5.41 27.18 -18.07
N SER A 356 -4.60 27.47 -19.09
CA SER A 356 -4.11 26.54 -20.10
C SER A 356 -2.58 26.64 -20.30
N ASP A 357 -1.92 27.49 -19.53
CA ASP A 357 -0.48 27.81 -19.59
C ASP A 357 0.37 26.80 -18.79
N PHE A 358 0.00 25.54 -18.86
CA PHE A 358 0.70 24.45 -18.16
C PHE A 358 0.78 23.18 -19.01
N PHE A 359 1.66 22.27 -18.57
CA PHE A 359 1.71 20.89 -19.06
C PHE A 359 1.86 19.91 -17.89
N SER A 360 1.47 18.68 -18.12
CA SER A 360 1.66 17.61 -17.15
C SER A 360 2.49 16.47 -17.73
N VAL A 361 3.10 15.70 -16.83
CA VAL A 361 3.83 14.48 -17.15
C VAL A 361 3.50 13.44 -16.11
N ILE A 362 3.22 12.21 -16.54
CA ILE A 362 3.03 11.05 -15.69
C ILE A 362 4.13 10.04 -16.00
N ILE A 363 4.78 9.55 -14.98
CA ILE A 363 5.71 8.42 -15.06
C ILE A 363 5.19 7.26 -14.22
N ARG A 364 5.56 6.04 -14.62
CA ARG A 364 5.36 4.81 -13.86
C ARG A 364 6.70 4.16 -13.62
N GLN A 365 7.11 4.08 -12.37
CA GLN A 365 8.39 3.56 -11.91
C GLN A 365 8.16 2.54 -10.78
N LYS A 366 9.20 1.83 -10.36
CA LYS A 366 9.16 1.11 -9.09
C LYS A 366 9.43 2.07 -7.94
N ASP A 367 8.81 1.81 -6.80
CA ASP A 367 8.98 2.57 -5.55
C ASP A 367 10.42 2.50 -5.01
N HIS A 368 11.12 1.38 -5.30
CA HIS A 368 12.54 1.18 -4.99
C HIS A 368 13.20 0.31 -6.07
N ALA A 369 14.48 -0.04 -5.87
CA ALA A 369 15.27 -0.79 -6.86
C ALA A 369 14.60 -2.14 -7.21
N SER A 370 14.34 -2.37 -8.49
CA SER A 370 13.57 -3.52 -8.98
C SER A 370 14.22 -4.89 -8.69
N TYR A 371 15.55 -4.90 -8.48
CA TYR A 371 16.30 -6.10 -8.09
C TYR A 371 16.20 -6.39 -6.58
N TYR A 372 15.67 -5.47 -5.77
CA TYR A 372 15.39 -5.69 -4.36
C TYR A 372 13.96 -6.23 -4.19
N PRO A 373 13.74 -7.24 -3.32
CA PRO A 373 12.43 -7.87 -3.18
C PRO A 373 11.32 -6.90 -2.75
N GLY A 374 10.11 -7.11 -3.25
CA GLY A 374 8.92 -6.37 -2.84
C GLY A 374 8.67 -5.06 -3.58
N ALA A 375 9.47 -4.74 -4.61
CA ALA A 375 9.29 -3.52 -5.40
C ALA A 375 7.92 -3.47 -6.08
N LYS A 376 7.14 -2.43 -5.75
CA LYS A 376 5.80 -2.17 -6.31
C LYS A 376 5.83 -0.99 -7.26
N ASP A 377 4.78 -0.88 -8.07
CA ASP A 377 4.64 0.26 -8.97
C ASP A 377 4.25 1.53 -8.22
N LEU A 378 4.83 2.64 -8.65
CA LEU A 378 4.53 4.00 -8.22
C LEU A 378 4.31 4.86 -9.47
N CYS A 379 3.11 5.41 -9.59
CA CYS A 379 2.78 6.43 -10.58
C CYS A 379 2.96 7.81 -9.95
N LEU A 380 3.69 8.67 -10.65
CA LEU A 380 3.97 10.04 -10.20
C LEU A 380 3.58 11.00 -11.33
N LYS A 381 2.71 11.96 -11.02
CA LYS A 381 2.29 13.04 -11.93
C LYS A 381 2.84 14.37 -11.44
N GLY A 382 3.48 15.12 -12.33
CA GLY A 382 3.87 16.51 -12.12
C GLY A 382 3.15 17.44 -13.08
N ILE A 383 2.79 18.62 -12.59
CA ILE A 383 2.12 19.68 -13.34
C ILE A 383 3.01 20.92 -13.29
N PHE A 384 3.35 21.47 -14.44
CA PHE A 384 4.36 22.51 -14.58
C PHE A 384 3.85 23.67 -15.44
N ALA A 385 4.27 24.88 -15.13
CA ALA A 385 4.04 26.05 -15.97
C ALA A 385 4.76 25.90 -17.32
N LEU A 386 4.10 26.27 -18.40
CA LEU A 386 4.59 26.03 -19.76
C LEU A 386 5.82 26.85 -20.09
N ASP A 387 5.89 28.08 -19.61
CA ASP A 387 6.93 29.06 -19.88
C ASP A 387 8.21 28.84 -19.07
N SER A 388 8.04 28.62 -17.76
CA SER A 388 9.14 28.60 -16.78
C SER A 388 9.52 27.20 -16.30
N GLY A 389 8.68 26.20 -16.55
CA GLY A 389 8.82 24.86 -15.95
C GLY A 389 8.62 24.85 -14.44
N LYS A 390 8.04 25.91 -13.86
CA LYS A 390 7.76 25.98 -12.40
C LYS A 390 6.76 24.91 -12.01
N LEU A 391 7.02 24.18 -10.93
CA LEU A 391 6.13 23.20 -10.37
C LEU A 391 4.84 23.88 -9.87
N LEU A 392 3.68 23.41 -10.28
CA LEU A 392 2.36 23.91 -9.88
C LEU A 392 1.61 22.92 -8.99
N GLY A 393 1.90 21.63 -9.16
CA GLY A 393 1.30 20.58 -8.36
C GLY A 393 1.86 19.21 -8.69
N ALA A 394 1.61 18.25 -7.82
CA ALA A 394 2.04 16.87 -8.02
C ALA A 394 1.10 15.87 -7.34
N GLN A 395 1.06 14.66 -7.88
CA GLN A 395 0.25 13.55 -7.38
C GLN A 395 1.06 12.26 -7.46
N ALA A 396 0.87 11.38 -6.48
CA ALA A 396 1.54 10.09 -6.42
C ALA A 396 0.53 9.01 -6.00
N VAL A 397 0.52 7.87 -6.70
CA VAL A 397 -0.27 6.69 -6.32
C VAL A 397 0.58 5.43 -6.54
N GLY A 398 0.73 4.61 -5.51
CA GLY A 398 1.54 3.40 -5.61
C GLY A 398 1.62 2.59 -4.34
N GLY A 399 2.44 1.56 -4.34
CA GLY A 399 2.55 0.62 -3.23
C GLY A 399 3.19 1.21 -1.98
N HIS A 400 4.31 1.94 -2.13
CA HIS A 400 5.04 2.56 -1.00
C HIS A 400 5.78 3.81 -1.44
N GLY A 401 5.96 4.75 -0.50
CA GLY A 401 6.77 5.94 -0.66
C GLY A 401 6.17 7.01 -1.58
N ALA A 402 4.85 7.00 -1.77
CA ALA A 402 4.12 8.10 -2.40
C ALA A 402 4.19 9.35 -1.51
N ASP A 403 4.03 9.19 -0.20
CA ASP A 403 4.19 10.22 0.83
C ASP A 403 5.55 10.89 0.74
N LYS A 404 6.65 10.09 0.75
CA LYS A 404 8.03 10.58 0.66
C LYS A 404 8.22 11.48 -0.57
N ARG A 405 7.72 11.07 -1.75
CA ARG A 405 7.90 11.84 -2.99
C ARG A 405 7.05 13.10 -3.00
N ILE A 406 5.84 13.02 -2.46
CA ILE A 406 4.97 14.20 -2.32
C ILE A 406 5.55 15.19 -1.31
N ASP A 407 6.18 14.76 -0.22
CA ASP A 407 6.84 15.65 0.73
C ASP A 407 8.02 16.42 0.08
N VAL A 408 8.83 15.73 -0.74
CA VAL A 408 9.90 16.37 -1.51
C VAL A 408 9.32 17.38 -2.51
N LEU A 409 8.28 17.00 -3.26
CA LEU A 409 7.63 17.87 -4.24
C LEU A 409 6.89 19.04 -3.57
N SER A 410 6.31 18.83 -2.39
CA SER A 410 5.69 19.89 -1.56
C SER A 410 6.72 20.92 -1.09
N ALA A 411 7.90 20.48 -0.68
CA ALA A 411 9.00 21.37 -0.32
C ALA A 411 9.46 22.19 -1.53
N LEU A 412 9.72 21.56 -2.66
CA LEU A 412 10.10 22.25 -3.91
C LEU A 412 9.02 23.23 -4.36
N LEU A 413 7.76 22.81 -4.35
CA LEU A 413 6.62 23.67 -4.70
C LEU A 413 6.58 24.94 -3.81
N SER A 414 6.76 24.78 -2.51
CA SER A 414 6.76 25.89 -1.53
C SER A 414 7.91 26.87 -1.75
N MET A 415 9.01 26.41 -2.35
CA MET A 415 10.20 27.20 -2.67
C MET A 415 10.19 27.77 -4.09
N GLY A 416 9.14 27.47 -4.88
CA GLY A 416 9.05 27.89 -6.29
C GLY A 416 9.93 27.07 -7.21
N GLY A 417 10.22 25.80 -6.85
CA GLY A 417 11.05 24.89 -7.64
C GLY A 417 10.52 24.63 -9.05
N THR A 418 11.43 24.25 -9.92
CA THR A 418 11.22 24.06 -11.36
C THR A 418 11.56 22.63 -11.79
N VAL A 419 11.27 22.30 -13.05
CA VAL A 419 11.70 21.04 -13.68
C VAL A 419 13.20 20.79 -13.49
N ARG A 420 14.03 21.83 -13.53
CA ARG A 420 15.47 21.68 -13.34
C ARG A 420 15.80 21.22 -11.91
N ASP A 421 15.14 21.81 -10.92
CA ASP A 421 15.37 21.45 -9.53
C ASP A 421 14.98 19.99 -9.24
N LEU A 422 13.91 19.45 -9.93
CA LEU A 422 13.57 18.05 -9.85
C LEU A 422 14.66 17.14 -10.45
N CYS A 423 15.34 17.60 -11.51
CA CYS A 423 16.47 16.84 -12.09
C CYS A 423 17.69 16.79 -11.17
N ASP A 424 17.94 17.89 -10.48
CA ASP A 424 19.19 18.14 -9.74
C ASP A 424 19.08 17.71 -8.26
N ILE A 425 17.86 17.49 -7.72
CA ILE A 425 17.67 17.11 -6.33
C ILE A 425 18.37 15.80 -5.97
N GLU A 426 19.15 15.81 -4.88
CA GLU A 426 19.82 14.64 -4.35
C GLU A 426 18.90 13.92 -3.35
N SER A 427 18.35 12.79 -3.74
CA SER A 427 17.50 11.94 -2.90
C SER A 427 18.32 10.87 -2.21
N ALA A 428 18.01 10.58 -0.93
CA ALA A 428 18.63 9.47 -0.22
C ALA A 428 18.32 8.13 -0.93
N TYR A 429 19.37 7.38 -1.22
CA TYR A 429 19.31 6.11 -1.92
C TYR A 429 19.95 4.97 -1.13
N ALA A 430 19.20 3.89 -1.03
CA ALA A 430 19.67 2.51 -0.87
C ALA A 430 18.59 1.60 -1.48
N PRO A 431 18.93 0.38 -1.93
CA PRO A 431 18.01 -0.50 -2.66
C PRO A 431 16.62 -0.69 -2.02
N PRO A 432 16.46 -0.80 -0.68
CA PRO A 432 15.14 -0.94 -0.05
C PRO A 432 14.27 0.32 -0.06
N PHE A 433 14.84 1.52 -0.33
CA PHE A 433 14.16 2.80 -0.15
C PHE A 433 13.87 3.54 -1.45
N SER A 434 14.69 3.33 -2.47
CA SER A 434 14.57 4.02 -3.75
C SER A 434 15.39 3.34 -4.84
N SER A 435 15.41 3.92 -6.03
CA SER A 435 16.38 3.67 -7.08
C SER A 435 17.45 4.76 -7.11
N ALA A 436 18.61 4.52 -7.68
CA ALA A 436 19.68 5.51 -7.81
C ALA A 436 19.23 6.79 -8.56
N LYS A 437 18.24 6.65 -9.44
CA LYS A 437 17.44 7.74 -10.00
C LYS A 437 16.06 7.66 -9.36
N ASP A 438 15.85 8.47 -8.31
CA ASP A 438 14.56 8.49 -7.61
C ASP A 438 13.41 8.84 -8.58
N PRO A 439 12.19 8.36 -8.36
CA PRO A 439 11.04 8.76 -9.17
C PRO A 439 10.87 10.28 -9.33
N VAL A 440 11.27 11.11 -8.35
CA VAL A 440 11.26 12.57 -8.50
C VAL A 440 12.24 13.04 -9.59
N ASN A 441 13.46 12.49 -9.61
CA ASN A 441 14.42 12.80 -10.69
C ASN A 441 13.90 12.33 -12.05
N MET A 442 13.33 11.13 -12.11
CA MET A 442 12.76 10.59 -13.35
C MET A 442 11.59 11.42 -13.87
N LEU A 443 10.75 11.94 -12.99
CA LEU A 443 9.70 12.92 -13.35
C LEU A 443 10.31 14.19 -13.92
N GLY A 444 11.35 14.74 -13.30
CA GLY A 444 12.10 15.90 -13.78
C GLY A 444 12.70 15.65 -15.16
N PHE A 445 13.36 14.51 -15.38
CA PHE A 445 13.94 14.17 -16.70
C PHE A 445 12.86 14.03 -17.79
N ALA A 446 11.74 13.39 -17.50
CA ALA A 446 10.64 13.27 -18.45
C ALA A 446 10.00 14.63 -18.77
N ALA A 447 9.81 15.50 -17.78
CA ALA A 447 9.32 16.85 -17.96
C ALA A 447 10.31 17.70 -18.77
N GLN A 448 11.60 17.63 -18.48
CA GLN A 448 12.64 18.32 -19.24
C GLN A 448 12.69 17.88 -20.70
N ASN A 449 12.56 16.56 -20.95
CA ASN A 449 12.50 16.02 -22.31
C ASN A 449 11.28 16.55 -23.07
N LYS A 450 10.10 16.64 -22.42
CA LYS A 450 8.90 17.23 -23.01
C LYS A 450 9.10 18.71 -23.35
N MET A 451 9.64 19.50 -22.42
CA MET A 451 9.92 20.93 -22.65
C MET A 451 10.89 21.17 -23.81
N ARG A 452 11.86 20.26 -24.00
CA ARG A 452 12.83 20.33 -25.11
C ARG A 452 12.30 19.76 -26.43
N GLY A 453 11.04 19.31 -26.50
CA GLY A 453 10.48 18.67 -27.68
C GLY A 453 11.11 17.33 -28.03
N LEU A 454 11.79 16.68 -27.08
CA LEU A 454 12.44 15.39 -27.29
C LEU A 454 11.47 14.21 -27.21
N VAL A 455 10.26 14.42 -26.72
CA VAL A 455 9.16 13.46 -26.66
C VAL A 455 7.83 14.20 -26.59
N SER A 456 6.82 13.62 -27.24
CA SER A 456 5.41 13.97 -27.06
C SER A 456 4.69 12.79 -26.40
N PHE A 457 3.73 13.09 -25.54
CA PHE A 457 2.92 12.08 -24.87
C PHE A 457 1.48 12.10 -25.39
N ILE A 458 0.85 10.94 -25.35
CA ILE A 458 -0.60 10.77 -25.52
C ILE A 458 -1.16 10.11 -24.27
N THR A 459 -2.27 10.64 -23.76
CA THR A 459 -2.96 10.05 -22.61
C THR A 459 -3.79 8.84 -23.01
N PRO A 460 -4.16 7.94 -22.08
CA PRO A 460 -5.11 6.86 -22.36
C PRO A 460 -6.42 7.36 -23.00
N SER A 461 -7.01 8.43 -22.45
CA SER A 461 -8.27 8.98 -22.96
C SER A 461 -8.17 9.53 -24.39
N GLU A 462 -7.05 10.18 -24.73
CA GLU A 462 -6.80 10.63 -26.10
C GLU A 462 -6.59 9.45 -27.05
N LEU A 463 -5.93 8.38 -26.60
CA LEU A 463 -5.79 7.15 -27.36
C LEU A 463 -7.15 6.48 -27.60
N ASP A 464 -8.03 6.44 -26.60
CA ASP A 464 -9.39 5.88 -26.73
C ASP A 464 -10.19 6.59 -27.84
N LEU A 465 -10.11 7.92 -27.91
CA LEU A 465 -10.75 8.68 -28.97
C LEU A 465 -10.24 8.28 -30.37
N ILE A 466 -8.94 8.01 -30.51
CA ILE A 466 -8.34 7.54 -31.76
C ILE A 466 -8.78 6.11 -32.08
N LEU A 467 -8.81 5.23 -31.08
CA LEU A 467 -9.22 3.83 -31.27
C LEU A 467 -10.70 3.70 -31.65
N GLN A 468 -11.57 4.61 -31.17
CA GLN A 468 -13.00 4.68 -31.48
C GLN A 468 -13.26 5.29 -32.87
N ALA A 469 -12.43 6.24 -33.28
CA ALA A 469 -12.53 6.89 -34.59
C ALA A 469 -11.95 5.98 -35.69
N SER A 470 -11.13 6.53 -36.59
CA SER A 470 -10.40 5.74 -37.58
C SER A 470 -8.92 5.67 -37.26
N THR A 471 -8.41 4.49 -37.05
CA THR A 471 -6.97 4.25 -36.85
C THR A 471 -6.17 4.18 -38.15
N ALA A 472 -6.80 4.21 -39.31
CA ALA A 472 -6.13 4.17 -40.63
C ALA A 472 -5.12 5.29 -40.83
N SER A 473 -5.34 6.44 -40.16
CA SER A 473 -4.46 7.60 -40.19
C SER A 473 -3.25 7.54 -39.27
N TYR A 474 -3.07 6.47 -38.51
CA TYR A 474 -2.02 6.34 -37.52
C TYR A 474 -1.22 5.02 -37.65
N GLU A 475 0.05 5.06 -37.33
CA GLU A 475 0.86 3.87 -37.04
C GLU A 475 0.84 3.61 -35.54
N LEU A 476 0.26 2.47 -35.12
CA LEU A 476 0.15 2.06 -33.72
C LEU A 476 1.15 0.94 -33.44
N ILE A 477 2.18 1.22 -32.63
CA ILE A 477 3.33 0.32 -32.45
C ILE A 477 3.52 -0.02 -30.98
N ASP A 478 3.57 -1.31 -30.69
CA ASP A 478 3.97 -1.83 -29.36
C ASP A 478 5.41 -2.34 -29.43
N VAL A 479 6.29 -1.72 -28.67
CA VAL A 479 7.73 -2.04 -28.68
C VAL A 479 8.14 -2.99 -27.56
N ARG A 480 7.20 -3.72 -26.99
CA ARG A 480 7.49 -4.81 -26.04
C ARG A 480 8.00 -6.03 -26.81
N GLU A 481 8.66 -6.93 -26.06
CA GLU A 481 9.06 -8.23 -26.63
C GLU A 481 7.82 -9.07 -26.94
N VAL A 482 7.97 -9.98 -27.92
CA VAL A 482 6.85 -10.79 -28.45
C VAL A 482 6.05 -11.50 -27.35
N PRO A 483 6.65 -12.17 -26.34
CA PRO A 483 5.89 -12.85 -25.31
C PRO A 483 5.04 -11.89 -24.43
N GLU A 484 5.49 -10.64 -24.24
CA GLU A 484 4.72 -9.64 -23.51
C GLU A 484 3.50 -9.15 -24.31
N PHE A 485 3.69 -9.03 -25.64
CA PHE A 485 2.61 -8.63 -26.55
C PHE A 485 1.56 -9.73 -26.69
N GLU A 486 1.99 -10.99 -26.83
CA GLU A 486 1.12 -12.17 -26.90
C GLU A 486 0.27 -12.37 -25.64
N THR A 487 0.81 -12.00 -24.46
CA THR A 487 0.08 -12.06 -23.20
C THR A 487 -1.09 -11.06 -23.15
N PHE A 488 -0.87 -9.85 -23.66
CA PHE A 488 -1.89 -8.80 -23.76
C PHE A 488 -1.44 -7.75 -24.77
N ALA A 489 -2.26 -7.45 -25.76
CA ALA A 489 -2.02 -6.40 -26.74
C ALA A 489 -3.15 -5.36 -26.70
N LEU A 490 -2.81 -4.08 -26.96
CA LEU A 490 -3.80 -3.06 -27.23
C LEU A 490 -4.41 -3.29 -28.62
N PRO A 491 -5.72 -3.02 -28.79
CA PRO A 491 -6.37 -3.20 -30.09
C PRO A 491 -5.67 -2.43 -31.20
N LYS A 492 -5.49 -3.05 -32.37
CA LYS A 492 -4.92 -2.46 -33.58
C LYS A 492 -3.43 -2.07 -33.49
N PHE A 493 -2.75 -2.33 -32.38
CA PHE A 493 -1.30 -2.17 -32.29
C PHE A 493 -0.59 -3.34 -32.97
N LYS A 494 0.46 -3.03 -33.74
CA LYS A 494 1.41 -4.05 -34.27
C LYS A 494 2.61 -4.14 -33.34
N ASN A 495 3.17 -5.34 -33.17
CA ASN A 495 4.36 -5.55 -32.39
C ASN A 495 5.61 -5.33 -33.23
N LEU A 496 6.45 -4.39 -32.80
CA LEU A 496 7.79 -4.15 -33.31
C LEU A 496 8.73 -3.97 -32.12
N PRO A 497 9.31 -5.05 -31.60
CA PRO A 497 10.16 -4.99 -30.42
C PRO A 497 11.29 -3.96 -30.54
N LEU A 498 11.57 -3.23 -29.45
CA LEU A 498 12.63 -2.22 -29.42
C LEU A 498 13.99 -2.81 -29.82
N SER A 499 14.24 -4.07 -29.49
CA SER A 499 15.46 -4.82 -29.81
C SER A 499 15.70 -4.93 -31.34
N SER A 500 14.62 -5.03 -32.13
CA SER A 500 14.67 -5.17 -33.60
C SER A 500 14.20 -3.93 -34.37
N LEU A 501 13.66 -2.90 -33.68
CA LEU A 501 13.05 -1.73 -34.31
C LEU A 501 13.91 -1.07 -35.40
N ARG A 502 15.23 -0.96 -35.17
CA ARG A 502 16.15 -0.32 -36.13
C ARG A 502 16.25 -1.07 -37.46
N ALA A 503 16.03 -2.38 -37.45
CA ALA A 503 16.05 -3.21 -38.67
C ALA A 503 14.74 -3.17 -39.45
N HIS A 504 13.63 -2.66 -38.83
CA HIS A 504 12.28 -2.68 -39.41
C HIS A 504 11.70 -1.27 -39.61
N LEU A 505 12.54 -0.24 -39.69
CA LEU A 505 12.10 1.16 -39.84
C LEU A 505 11.34 1.39 -41.18
N ASP A 506 11.64 0.59 -42.21
CA ASP A 506 10.98 0.66 -43.49
C ASP A 506 9.57 0.09 -43.50
N GLU A 507 9.17 -0.63 -42.47
CA GLU A 507 7.81 -1.17 -42.27
C GLU A 507 6.84 -0.13 -41.67
N ILE A 508 7.34 1.06 -41.28
CA ILE A 508 6.56 2.11 -40.63
C ILE A 508 6.31 3.21 -41.66
N ASP A 509 5.04 3.55 -41.86
CA ASP A 509 4.66 4.61 -42.82
C ASP A 509 5.04 6.00 -42.26
N ARG A 510 6.02 6.64 -42.90
CA ARG A 510 6.58 7.94 -42.48
C ARG A 510 5.60 9.10 -42.68
N THR A 511 4.56 8.90 -43.44
CA THR A 511 3.55 9.94 -43.72
C THR A 511 2.49 10.02 -42.63
N LYS A 512 2.41 9.06 -41.74
CA LYS A 512 1.43 8.96 -40.65
C LYS A 512 2.04 9.34 -39.31
N PRO A 513 1.24 9.95 -38.41
CA PRO A 513 1.57 10.06 -37.01
C PRO A 513 1.77 8.67 -36.36
N VAL A 514 2.79 8.55 -35.55
CA VAL A 514 3.13 7.28 -34.87
C VAL A 514 2.77 7.36 -33.39
N ILE A 515 2.04 6.37 -32.88
CA ILE A 515 1.76 6.21 -31.46
C ILE A 515 2.46 4.94 -30.98
N ILE A 516 3.34 5.10 -29.99
CA ILE A 516 4.16 4.01 -29.47
C ILE A 516 3.75 3.68 -28.05
N THR A 517 3.68 2.41 -27.74
CA THR A 517 3.51 1.91 -26.37
C THR A 517 4.57 0.90 -25.97
N CYS A 518 4.74 0.72 -24.65
CA CYS A 518 5.47 -0.38 -24.04
C CYS A 518 4.85 -0.69 -22.66
N ALA A 519 5.54 -1.44 -21.80
CA ALA A 519 4.98 -1.79 -20.49
C ALA A 519 4.75 -0.57 -19.55
N SER A 520 5.68 0.42 -19.52
CA SER A 520 5.68 1.50 -18.52
C SER A 520 6.10 2.90 -19.06
N GLY A 521 6.47 3.02 -20.34
CA GLY A 521 6.85 4.29 -20.96
C GLY A 521 8.33 4.44 -21.32
N VAL A 522 9.25 3.67 -20.70
CA VAL A 522 10.70 3.84 -20.93
C VAL A 522 11.13 3.36 -22.32
N ARG A 523 10.73 2.14 -22.72
CA ARG A 523 11.04 1.58 -24.03
C ARG A 523 10.39 2.38 -25.17
N SER A 524 9.16 2.85 -24.97
CA SER A 524 8.46 3.70 -25.94
C SER A 524 9.12 5.08 -26.08
N TYR A 525 9.67 5.65 -25.01
CA TYR A 525 10.50 6.86 -25.13
C TYR A 525 11.74 6.61 -25.98
N ASN A 526 12.47 5.51 -25.74
CA ASN A 526 13.65 5.17 -26.53
C ASN A 526 13.28 4.96 -28.02
N ALA A 527 12.18 4.27 -28.30
CA ALA A 527 11.67 4.09 -29.66
C ALA A 527 11.29 5.42 -30.32
N ALA A 528 10.59 6.30 -29.57
CA ALA A 528 10.27 7.63 -30.08
C ALA A 528 11.52 8.42 -30.45
N ARG A 529 12.58 8.37 -29.64
CA ARG A 529 13.87 9.01 -29.96
C ARG A 529 14.52 8.43 -31.21
N ILE A 530 14.47 7.11 -31.44
CA ILE A 530 14.96 6.48 -32.66
C ILE A 530 14.19 7.03 -33.87
N LEU A 531 12.86 6.95 -33.84
CA LEU A 531 12.01 7.40 -34.95
C LEU A 531 12.18 8.88 -35.28
N MET A 532 12.17 9.76 -34.27
CA MET A 532 12.35 11.21 -34.47
C MET A 532 13.72 11.54 -35.10
N GLN A 533 14.78 10.81 -34.72
CA GLN A 533 16.14 11.03 -35.25
C GLN A 533 16.29 10.55 -36.70
N VAL A 534 15.47 9.61 -37.15
CA VAL A 534 15.45 9.17 -38.55
C VAL A 534 14.39 9.87 -39.42
N GLY A 535 13.78 10.95 -38.89
CA GLY A 535 12.92 11.88 -39.63
C GLY A 535 11.42 11.63 -39.58
N PHE A 536 10.90 10.88 -38.60
CA PHE A 536 9.48 10.84 -38.29
C PHE A 536 9.06 12.13 -37.55
N ASN A 537 8.07 12.86 -38.06
CA ASN A 537 7.70 14.19 -37.56
C ASN A 537 6.75 14.16 -36.35
N GLU A 538 5.77 13.26 -36.35
CA GLU A 538 4.75 13.16 -35.32
C GLU A 538 4.86 11.81 -34.59
N VAL A 539 5.59 11.78 -33.50
CA VAL A 539 5.78 10.57 -32.68
C VAL A 539 5.31 10.84 -31.26
N LYS A 540 4.34 10.05 -30.78
CA LYS A 540 3.78 10.17 -29.42
C LYS A 540 3.98 8.87 -28.66
N SER A 541 4.40 8.98 -27.40
CA SER A 541 4.51 7.84 -26.49
C SER A 541 3.29 7.77 -25.57
N LEU A 542 2.66 6.59 -25.45
CA LEU A 542 1.55 6.38 -24.53
C LEU A 542 2.03 6.55 -23.09
N THR A 543 1.41 7.49 -22.39
CA THR A 543 1.69 7.80 -20.98
C THR A 543 1.53 6.56 -20.12
N GLY A 544 2.56 6.22 -19.32
CA GLY A 544 2.55 5.08 -18.40
C GLY A 544 2.47 3.71 -19.07
N GLY A 545 2.40 3.63 -20.40
CA GLY A 545 2.37 2.40 -21.19
C GLY A 545 1.11 1.55 -20.98
N VAL A 546 1.18 0.31 -21.48
CA VAL A 546 0.06 -0.67 -21.42
C VAL A 546 -0.42 -0.93 -20.00
N GLY A 547 0.50 -0.99 -19.04
CA GLY A 547 0.12 -1.25 -17.64
C GLY A 547 -0.75 -0.15 -17.03
N PHE A 548 -0.43 1.12 -17.32
CA PHE A 548 -1.25 2.26 -16.89
C PHE A 548 -2.58 2.30 -17.64
N TYR A 549 -2.56 2.08 -18.96
CA TYR A 549 -3.77 2.01 -19.77
C TYR A 549 -4.77 0.97 -19.25
N ARG A 550 -4.32 -0.23 -18.90
CA ARG A 550 -5.19 -1.27 -18.31
C ARG A 550 -5.85 -0.83 -17.01
N GLN A 551 -5.11 -0.13 -16.16
CA GLN A 551 -5.64 0.39 -14.90
C GLN A 551 -6.68 1.50 -15.10
N GLN A 552 -6.59 2.26 -16.21
CA GLN A 552 -7.62 3.24 -16.57
C GLN A 552 -8.95 2.59 -16.98
N HIS A 553 -8.90 1.32 -17.43
CA HIS A 553 -10.05 0.56 -17.94
C HIS A 553 -10.38 -0.65 -17.05
N TYR A 554 -10.21 -0.52 -15.74
CA TYR A 554 -10.44 -1.59 -14.76
C TYR A 554 -11.91 -2.08 -14.74
N ASP A 555 -12.85 -1.23 -15.09
CA ASP A 555 -14.30 -1.43 -15.13
C ASP A 555 -14.82 -1.92 -16.51
N SER A 556 -13.94 -1.99 -17.51
CA SER A 556 -14.29 -2.45 -18.84
C SER A 556 -13.94 -3.94 -19.03
N ASN A 557 -14.76 -4.65 -19.82
CA ASN A 557 -14.48 -6.01 -20.27
C ASN A 557 -13.37 -6.03 -21.34
N LEU A 558 -12.20 -5.46 -21.05
CA LEU A 558 -11.03 -5.64 -21.90
C LEU A 558 -10.69 -7.14 -21.92
N PRO A 559 -10.51 -7.75 -23.11
CA PRO A 559 -10.23 -9.17 -23.20
C PRO A 559 -8.99 -9.50 -22.37
N GLN A 560 -9.15 -10.40 -21.41
CA GLN A 560 -8.03 -10.90 -20.61
C GLN A 560 -7.26 -12.03 -21.34
N THR A 561 -7.65 -12.35 -22.56
CA THR A 561 -7.07 -13.39 -23.40
C THR A 561 -6.37 -12.79 -24.61
N PRO A 562 -5.22 -13.35 -25.04
CA PRO A 562 -4.52 -12.91 -26.25
C PRO A 562 -5.41 -13.15 -27.49
N PRO A 563 -5.27 -12.33 -28.54
CA PRO A 563 -5.94 -12.60 -29.81
C PRO A 563 -5.44 -13.93 -30.35
N SER A 564 -6.30 -14.94 -30.44
CA SER A 564 -5.96 -16.19 -31.12
C SER A 564 -5.78 -15.88 -32.60
N THR A 565 -4.54 -15.92 -33.07
CA THR A 565 -4.24 -16.09 -34.47
C THR A 565 -4.53 -17.54 -34.80
N ASN A 566 -5.76 -17.83 -35.23
CA ASN A 566 -6.00 -18.84 -36.25
C ASN A 566 -7.50 -18.87 -36.64
N ASN A 567 -7.78 -18.39 -37.83
CA ASN A 567 -8.92 -18.85 -38.63
C ASN A 567 -8.73 -20.34 -38.92
N THR A 568 -9.48 -21.17 -38.25
CA THR A 568 -9.89 -22.47 -38.77
C THR A 568 -11.31 -22.76 -38.30
N SER A 569 -12.13 -23.04 -39.30
CA SER A 569 -13.50 -23.39 -39.33
C SER A 569 -14.07 -24.16 -38.15
N LYS A 570 -15.28 -23.72 -37.73
CA LYS A 570 -16.23 -24.48 -36.92
C LYS A 570 -16.53 -25.80 -37.59
N GLU A 571 -16.20 -26.90 -36.96
CA GLU A 571 -16.91 -28.15 -37.12
C GLU A 571 -17.60 -28.47 -35.79
N GLU A 572 -18.90 -28.59 -35.91
CA GLU A 572 -19.78 -29.16 -34.88
C GLU A 572 -19.34 -30.59 -34.54
N LEU A 573 -19.07 -30.87 -33.27
CA LEU A 573 -19.08 -32.25 -32.79
C LEU A 573 -20.13 -32.42 -31.70
N THR A 574 -21.27 -32.94 -32.15
CA THR A 574 -22.21 -33.69 -31.31
C THR A 574 -21.63 -35.06 -31.00
N SER A 575 -21.39 -35.36 -29.74
CA SER A 575 -21.70 -36.65 -29.13
C SER A 575 -21.31 -36.69 -27.66
N VAL A 576 -22.31 -36.91 -26.84
CA VAL A 576 -22.21 -37.21 -25.41
C VAL A 576 -21.59 -38.60 -25.28
N THR A 577 -20.38 -38.69 -24.67
CA THR A 577 -19.88 -39.93 -24.09
C THR A 577 -19.48 -39.64 -22.65
N GLU A 578 -19.89 -40.47 -21.75
CA GLU A 578 -19.68 -40.42 -20.30
C GLU A 578 -18.20 -40.16 -19.97
N ALA A 579 -17.98 -39.15 -19.12
CA ALA A 579 -16.62 -38.75 -18.65
C ALA A 579 -16.08 -39.84 -17.70
N PRO A 580 -14.81 -40.26 -17.84
CA PRO A 580 -14.16 -41.13 -16.87
C PRO A 580 -14.10 -40.42 -15.52
N THR A 581 -14.40 -41.17 -14.46
CA THR A 581 -14.29 -40.71 -13.07
C THR A 581 -12.85 -40.30 -12.80
N LEU A 582 -12.61 -38.98 -12.68
CA LEU A 582 -11.28 -38.42 -12.37
C LEU A 582 -10.91 -38.72 -10.91
N GLU A 583 -9.73 -39.28 -10.68
CA GLU A 583 -9.19 -39.51 -9.34
C GLU A 583 -9.08 -38.15 -8.58
N ILE A 584 -9.52 -38.10 -7.32
CA ILE A 584 -9.52 -36.90 -6.50
C ILE A 584 -8.49 -37.05 -5.39
N LEU A 585 -7.46 -36.21 -5.41
CA LEU A 585 -6.50 -36.05 -4.31
C LEU A 585 -7.04 -35.02 -3.31
N ASP A 586 -7.53 -35.50 -2.19
CA ASP A 586 -8.09 -34.66 -1.13
C ASP A 586 -6.96 -34.15 -0.22
N CYS A 587 -6.72 -32.83 -0.23
CA CYS A 587 -5.76 -32.09 0.61
C CYS A 587 -6.47 -31.11 1.54
N THR A 588 -7.78 -31.23 1.75
CA THR A 588 -8.53 -30.38 2.69
C THR A 588 -8.01 -30.58 4.11
N GLY A 589 -8.00 -29.51 4.91
CA GLY A 589 -7.46 -29.54 6.28
C GLY A 589 -5.93 -29.50 6.36
N LEU A 590 -5.20 -29.45 5.24
CA LEU A 590 -3.75 -29.28 5.21
C LEU A 590 -3.37 -27.83 4.96
N SER A 591 -2.51 -27.26 5.80
CA SER A 591 -1.93 -25.93 5.58
C SER A 591 -0.58 -26.03 4.85
N CYS A 592 -0.18 -24.98 4.12
CA CYS A 592 1.12 -24.88 3.42
C CYS A 592 2.30 -25.30 4.33
N PRO A 593 3.23 -26.18 3.84
CA PRO A 593 3.36 -26.70 2.48
C PRO A 593 2.64 -28.04 2.22
N GLY A 594 1.80 -28.52 3.15
CA GLY A 594 1.16 -29.82 3.14
C GLY A 594 0.49 -30.23 1.81
N PRO A 595 -0.40 -29.41 1.22
CA PRO A 595 -1.06 -29.74 -0.05
C PRO A 595 -0.06 -29.97 -1.20
N ILE A 596 0.96 -29.14 -1.33
CA ILE A 596 1.98 -29.26 -2.39
C ILE A 596 2.86 -30.51 -2.19
N MET A 597 3.15 -30.87 -0.94
CA MET A 597 3.94 -32.08 -0.65
C MET A 597 3.15 -33.35 -0.99
N LYS A 598 1.87 -33.42 -0.63
CA LYS A 598 0.99 -34.53 -0.95
C LYS A 598 0.78 -34.67 -2.46
N LEU A 599 0.72 -33.53 -3.16
CA LEU A 599 0.67 -33.47 -4.61
C LEU A 599 1.96 -34.03 -5.26
N ASN A 600 3.12 -33.71 -4.70
CA ASN A 600 4.43 -34.25 -5.16
C ASN A 600 4.51 -35.76 -5.00
N GLU A 601 4.06 -36.29 -3.86
CA GLU A 601 4.01 -37.72 -3.57
C GLU A 601 3.08 -38.47 -4.53
N PHE A 602 1.91 -37.89 -4.82
CA PHE A 602 0.96 -38.42 -5.79
C PHE A 602 1.55 -38.53 -7.20
N ILE A 603 2.16 -37.45 -7.70
CA ILE A 603 2.74 -37.43 -9.06
C ILE A 603 3.94 -38.36 -9.20
N ALA A 604 4.73 -38.59 -8.14
CA ALA A 604 5.83 -39.52 -8.19
C ALA A 604 5.38 -40.95 -8.57
N ASN A 605 4.10 -41.29 -8.27
CA ASN A 605 3.49 -42.60 -8.55
C ASN A 605 2.51 -42.56 -9.74
N ALA A 606 2.15 -41.38 -10.27
CA ALA A 606 1.20 -41.26 -11.38
C ALA A 606 1.82 -41.62 -12.74
N SER A 607 1.01 -42.18 -13.63
CA SER A 607 1.41 -42.46 -15.01
C SER A 607 1.46 -41.18 -15.86
N ALA A 608 2.26 -41.19 -16.94
CA ALA A 608 2.31 -40.10 -17.88
C ALA A 608 0.96 -39.83 -18.55
N GLY A 609 0.52 -38.57 -18.66
CA GLY A 609 -0.77 -38.19 -19.23
C GLY A 609 -1.95 -38.34 -18.28
N THR A 610 -1.78 -38.73 -17.00
CA THR A 610 -2.83 -38.85 -16.01
C THR A 610 -3.50 -37.51 -15.74
N THR A 611 -4.82 -37.45 -15.79
CA THR A 611 -5.65 -36.30 -15.40
C THR A 611 -6.31 -36.60 -14.05
N PHE A 612 -6.20 -35.70 -13.10
CA PHE A 612 -6.74 -35.85 -11.74
C PHE A 612 -7.14 -34.50 -11.14
N LYS A 613 -7.94 -34.53 -10.09
CA LYS A 613 -8.37 -33.34 -9.36
C LYS A 613 -7.71 -33.28 -8.00
N VAL A 614 -7.38 -32.07 -7.56
CA VAL A 614 -6.87 -31.79 -6.20
C VAL A 614 -7.84 -30.86 -5.52
N LYS A 615 -8.22 -31.15 -4.29
CA LYS A 615 -9.03 -30.30 -3.42
C LYS A 615 -8.20 -29.83 -2.25
N ALA A 616 -8.25 -28.54 -1.94
CA ALA A 616 -7.60 -27.94 -0.78
C ALA A 616 -8.39 -26.71 -0.29
N ASP A 617 -8.27 -26.40 0.98
CA ASP A 617 -8.91 -25.24 1.64
C ASP A 617 -7.87 -24.21 2.14
N ASP A 618 -6.57 -24.44 1.89
CA ASP A 618 -5.52 -23.48 2.17
C ASP A 618 -5.58 -22.30 1.20
N LEU A 619 -5.63 -21.06 1.74
CA LEU A 619 -5.77 -19.82 0.96
C LEU A 619 -4.61 -19.57 -0.01
N GLY A 620 -3.41 -20.07 0.29
CA GLY A 620 -2.20 -19.95 -0.53
C GLY A 620 -2.14 -20.97 -1.66
N PHE A 621 -2.87 -22.09 -1.55
CA PHE A 621 -2.76 -23.22 -2.47
C PHE A 621 -2.99 -22.84 -3.94
N ALA A 622 -3.91 -21.92 -4.23
CA ALA A 622 -4.19 -21.51 -5.61
C ALA A 622 -2.99 -20.82 -6.30
N ALA A 623 -2.16 -20.14 -5.55
CA ALA A 623 -0.91 -19.52 -6.04
C ALA A 623 0.21 -20.57 -6.12
N ASP A 624 0.35 -21.38 -5.07
CA ASP A 624 1.40 -22.38 -4.94
C ASP A 624 1.30 -23.46 -6.00
N VAL A 625 0.08 -23.96 -6.29
CA VAL A 625 -0.14 -25.00 -7.30
C VAL A 625 0.17 -24.52 -8.71
N LYS A 626 -0.04 -23.25 -9.03
CA LYS A 626 0.32 -22.68 -10.33
C LYS A 626 1.83 -22.68 -10.54
N THR A 627 2.57 -22.21 -9.53
CA THR A 627 4.04 -22.18 -9.56
C THR A 627 4.60 -23.60 -9.61
N TRP A 628 4.03 -24.49 -8.78
CA TRP A 628 4.40 -25.90 -8.73
C TRP A 628 4.17 -26.62 -10.07
N ALA A 629 3.01 -26.38 -10.71
CA ALA A 629 2.68 -27.00 -12.00
C ALA A 629 3.68 -26.59 -13.10
N LEU A 630 4.08 -25.32 -13.13
CA LEU A 630 5.11 -24.81 -14.04
C LEU A 630 6.46 -25.51 -13.81
N CYS A 631 6.91 -25.66 -12.56
CA CYS A 631 8.19 -26.31 -12.24
C CYS A 631 8.22 -27.80 -12.59
N HIS A 632 7.08 -28.48 -12.57
CA HIS A 632 6.94 -29.92 -12.86
C HIS A 632 6.39 -30.21 -14.26
N GLN A 633 6.25 -29.19 -15.10
CA GLN A 633 5.70 -29.31 -16.47
C GLN A 633 4.32 -29.97 -16.52
N ASN A 634 3.50 -29.77 -15.47
CA ASN A 634 2.12 -30.24 -15.42
C ASN A 634 1.18 -29.17 -15.98
N GLU A 635 0.15 -29.60 -16.67
CA GLU A 635 -0.86 -28.72 -17.24
C GLU A 635 -2.03 -28.51 -16.26
N ILE A 636 -2.39 -27.25 -15.96
CA ILE A 636 -3.58 -26.92 -15.21
C ILE A 636 -4.74 -26.78 -16.19
N LEU A 637 -5.68 -27.73 -16.16
CA LEU A 637 -6.84 -27.74 -17.03
C LEU A 637 -7.97 -26.86 -16.51
N ALA A 638 -8.17 -26.80 -15.18
CA ALA A 638 -9.16 -25.95 -14.52
C ALA A 638 -8.74 -25.61 -13.09
N LEU A 639 -9.11 -24.42 -12.62
CA LEU A 639 -8.97 -24.01 -11.23
C LEU A 639 -10.25 -23.29 -10.82
N ASN A 640 -10.98 -23.86 -9.87
CA ASN A 640 -12.25 -23.35 -9.37
C ASN A 640 -12.13 -23.10 -7.85
N ARG A 641 -12.80 -22.06 -7.38
CA ARG A 641 -12.92 -21.75 -5.96
C ARG A 641 -14.39 -21.56 -5.61
N VAL A 642 -14.90 -22.38 -4.72
CA VAL A 642 -16.30 -22.33 -4.25
C VAL A 642 -16.29 -22.52 -2.74
N ASP A 643 -16.93 -21.63 -2.00
CA ASP A 643 -17.12 -21.68 -0.54
C ASP A 643 -15.83 -21.92 0.27
N GLY A 644 -14.70 -21.33 -0.18
CA GLY A 644 -13.40 -21.48 0.47
C GLY A 644 -12.63 -22.74 0.07
N GLU A 645 -13.23 -23.68 -0.63
CA GLU A 645 -12.57 -24.87 -1.20
C GLU A 645 -11.99 -24.54 -2.59
N ILE A 646 -10.74 -24.92 -2.82
CA ILE A 646 -10.04 -24.76 -4.10
C ILE A 646 -9.95 -26.13 -4.75
N THR A 647 -10.53 -26.26 -5.93
CA THR A 647 -10.43 -27.47 -6.74
C THR A 647 -9.62 -27.20 -8.01
N VAL A 648 -8.54 -27.95 -8.20
CA VAL A 648 -7.66 -27.82 -9.38
C VAL A 648 -7.66 -29.12 -10.14
N THR A 649 -7.89 -29.06 -11.47
CA THR A 649 -7.74 -30.19 -12.37
C THR A 649 -6.39 -30.10 -13.04
N LEU A 650 -5.57 -31.11 -12.88
CA LEU A 650 -4.19 -31.21 -13.37
C LEU A 650 -4.02 -32.38 -14.32
N LYS A 651 -3.09 -32.23 -15.29
CA LYS A 651 -2.66 -33.28 -16.20
C LYS A 651 -1.14 -33.41 -16.19
N THR A 652 -0.64 -34.63 -16.00
CA THR A 652 0.78 -34.92 -16.06
C THR A 652 1.30 -34.90 -17.48
N PRO A 653 2.60 -34.59 -17.73
CA PRO A 653 3.20 -34.59 -19.08
C PRO A 653 3.01 -35.91 -19.80
N SER A 654 2.79 -35.86 -21.12
CA SER A 654 2.50 -37.04 -21.96
C SER A 654 3.74 -37.94 -22.23
N ALA A 655 4.96 -37.50 -21.91
CA ALA A 655 6.16 -38.30 -21.93
C ALA A 655 7.01 -38.06 -20.68
N LYS A 656 7.34 -39.11 -19.94
CA LYS A 656 8.37 -39.04 -18.89
C LYS A 656 9.73 -38.79 -19.56
N GLY A 657 10.23 -37.57 -19.52
CA GLY A 657 11.63 -37.31 -19.70
C GLY A 657 12.42 -38.10 -18.64
N THR A 658 13.11 -39.11 -19.05
CA THR A 658 14.00 -39.93 -18.23
C THR A 658 15.14 -39.07 -17.69
N ASN A 659 15.00 -38.61 -16.44
CA ASN A 659 16.13 -38.19 -15.61
C ASN A 659 15.90 -38.72 -14.18
N LYS A 660 16.03 -40.05 -14.03
CA LYS A 660 16.53 -40.63 -12.81
C LYS A 660 18.05 -40.47 -12.84
N ALA A 661 18.56 -39.38 -12.29
CA ALA A 661 19.95 -39.33 -11.86
C ALA A 661 20.03 -40.17 -10.59
N SER A 662 20.42 -41.42 -10.75
CA SER A 662 20.90 -42.28 -9.67
C SER A 662 22.17 -41.63 -9.11
N LEU A 663 22.11 -41.25 -7.84
CA LEU A 663 23.28 -40.93 -7.05
C LEU A 663 24.06 -42.23 -6.83
N SER A 664 25.02 -42.52 -7.71
CA SER A 664 26.12 -43.45 -7.43
C SER A 664 27.33 -42.64 -7.03
N GLU A 665 27.91 -43.09 -5.94
CA GLU A 665 29.17 -42.65 -5.33
C GLU A 665 30.22 -42.08 -6.31
N ALA A 666 30.61 -40.82 -6.09
CA ALA A 666 31.85 -40.28 -6.65
C ALA A 666 32.74 -39.86 -5.48
N SER A 667 33.77 -40.66 -5.34
CA SER A 667 34.93 -40.51 -4.48
C SER A 667 35.58 -39.13 -4.62
N ALA A 668 36.10 -38.63 -3.50
CA ALA A 668 36.85 -37.41 -3.35
C ALA A 668 38.09 -37.36 -4.26
N PRO A 669 38.42 -36.24 -4.88
CA PRO A 669 39.74 -36.02 -5.40
C PRO A 669 40.63 -35.33 -4.36
N THR A 670 41.75 -36.00 -4.09
CA THR A 670 42.92 -35.54 -3.36
C THR A 670 43.49 -34.25 -3.96
N ALA A 671 43.88 -33.34 -3.11
CA ALA A 671 44.62 -32.15 -3.45
C ALA A 671 45.99 -32.46 -4.01
N THR A 672 46.34 -31.84 -5.14
CA THR A 672 47.76 -31.59 -5.48
C THR A 672 47.86 -30.25 -6.20
N THR A 673 48.69 -29.42 -5.62
CA THR A 673 49.23 -28.15 -6.02
C THR A 673 49.72 -28.10 -7.47
N THR A 674 49.46 -27.03 -8.22
CA THR A 674 50.56 -26.18 -8.77
C THR A 674 50.01 -24.93 -9.48
N ALA A 675 50.64 -23.82 -9.20
CA ALA A 675 50.51 -22.54 -9.85
C ALA A 675 50.95 -22.55 -11.31
N ASN A 676 50.34 -21.78 -12.18
CA ASN A 676 50.98 -20.70 -12.92
C ASN A 676 50.12 -20.10 -14.07
N MET A 677 50.21 -18.79 -14.08
CA MET A 677 50.33 -17.85 -15.20
C MET A 677 49.22 -17.63 -16.23
N LEU A 678 48.79 -16.34 -16.18
CA LEU A 678 48.50 -15.40 -17.29
C LEU A 678 48.42 -15.93 -18.73
N GLY A 679 47.34 -15.57 -19.40
CA GLY A 679 47.24 -15.59 -20.84
C GLY A 679 45.92 -14.99 -21.33
N THR A 680 46.01 -13.77 -21.84
CA THR A 680 44.99 -13.08 -22.61
C THR A 680 44.62 -13.87 -23.86
N THR A 681 43.34 -13.97 -24.21
CA THR A 681 42.78 -13.58 -25.51
C THR A 681 41.26 -13.77 -25.57
N LYS A 682 40.65 -12.85 -26.25
CA LYS A 682 39.26 -12.82 -26.70
C LYS A 682 38.93 -14.02 -27.57
N ASP A 683 37.79 -14.64 -27.35
CA ASP A 683 36.95 -15.15 -28.42
C ASP A 683 35.50 -15.21 -28.00
N CYS A 684 34.71 -14.57 -28.83
CA CYS A 684 33.26 -14.44 -28.74
C CYS A 684 32.67 -15.76 -29.27
N VAL A 685 32.05 -16.55 -28.38
CA VAL A 685 31.28 -17.73 -28.80
C VAL A 685 29.79 -17.42 -28.57
N THR A 686 29.06 -17.40 -29.67
CA THR A 686 27.59 -17.35 -29.74
C THR A 686 26.96 -18.54 -29.00
N PRO A 687 25.94 -18.32 -28.14
CA PRO A 687 25.23 -19.44 -27.51
C PRO A 687 24.20 -20.03 -28.47
N THR A 688 24.30 -21.32 -28.71
CA THR A 688 23.27 -22.16 -29.31
C THR A 688 22.07 -22.30 -28.38
N PRO A 689 20.81 -22.33 -28.89
CA PRO A 689 19.62 -22.47 -28.07
C PRO A 689 19.42 -23.94 -27.68
N ASN A 690 19.11 -24.17 -26.42
CA ASN A 690 18.62 -25.33 -25.68
C ASN A 690 19.62 -25.87 -24.65
N GLN A 691 19.69 -25.17 -23.51
CA GLN A 691 19.94 -25.81 -22.23
C GLN A 691 18.82 -25.39 -21.26
N VAL A 692 17.98 -26.37 -20.91
CA VAL A 692 17.07 -26.29 -19.75
C VAL A 692 17.97 -26.10 -18.54
N SER A 693 17.97 -24.89 -17.96
CA SER A 693 18.72 -24.59 -16.76
C SER A 693 18.18 -25.45 -15.63
N THR A 694 19.02 -26.30 -15.04
CA THR A 694 18.73 -26.97 -13.78
C THR A 694 18.34 -25.89 -12.74
N PRO A 695 17.29 -26.09 -11.93
CA PRO A 695 16.90 -25.12 -10.92
C PRO A 695 18.07 -24.88 -9.96
N LYS A 696 18.47 -23.63 -9.81
CA LYS A 696 19.50 -23.21 -8.85
C LYS A 696 19.03 -23.48 -7.44
N GLY A 697 19.94 -23.87 -6.54
CA GLY A 697 19.64 -24.20 -5.15
C GLY A 697 19.10 -23.02 -4.33
N LYS A 698 18.66 -23.29 -3.10
CA LYS A 698 18.32 -22.31 -2.07
C LYS A 698 19.19 -22.53 -0.84
N THR A 699 19.69 -21.46 -0.22
CA THR A 699 20.37 -21.56 1.06
C THR A 699 19.67 -20.72 2.14
N ILE A 700 19.63 -21.25 3.36
CA ILE A 700 19.04 -20.56 4.51
C ILE A 700 20.02 -20.67 5.67
N VAL A 701 20.49 -19.52 6.17
CA VAL A 701 21.28 -19.47 7.41
C VAL A 701 20.30 -19.41 8.59
N VAL A 702 20.37 -20.41 9.45
CA VAL A 702 19.59 -20.47 10.70
C VAL A 702 20.50 -20.04 11.84
N PHE A 703 20.35 -18.78 12.25
CA PHE A 703 21.17 -18.17 13.29
C PHE A 703 20.51 -18.24 14.66
N SER A 704 19.18 -18.11 14.71
CA SER A 704 18.41 -18.06 15.96
C SER A 704 17.94 -19.43 16.41
N ASP A 705 17.81 -19.65 17.74
CA ASP A 705 17.09 -20.77 18.35
C ASP A 705 15.66 -20.41 18.80
N ASP A 706 15.13 -19.29 18.33
CA ASP A 706 13.72 -18.96 18.55
C ASP A 706 12.82 -19.93 17.75
N LEU A 707 11.86 -20.55 18.43
CA LEU A 707 10.97 -21.55 17.84
C LEU A 707 10.27 -21.08 16.56
N ASP A 708 9.75 -19.87 16.57
CA ASP A 708 9.04 -19.25 15.43
C ASP A 708 9.96 -19.02 14.22
N ARG A 709 11.22 -18.67 14.45
CA ARG A 709 12.22 -18.48 13.38
C ARG A 709 12.70 -19.81 12.81
N VAL A 710 12.99 -20.77 13.68
CA VAL A 710 13.35 -22.13 13.25
C VAL A 710 12.21 -22.77 12.46
N LEU A 711 10.96 -22.58 12.93
CA LEU A 711 9.76 -23.06 12.24
C LEU A 711 9.65 -22.45 10.83
N ALA A 712 9.84 -21.12 10.70
CA ALA A 712 9.83 -20.43 9.40
C ALA A 712 10.90 -21.00 8.46
N SER A 713 12.13 -21.22 8.94
CA SER A 713 13.22 -21.81 8.16
C SER A 713 12.86 -23.21 7.63
N LEU A 714 12.26 -24.05 8.47
CA LEU A 714 11.86 -25.40 8.09
C LEU A 714 10.69 -25.43 7.11
N VAL A 715 9.70 -24.52 7.27
CA VAL A 715 8.58 -24.38 6.33
C VAL A 715 9.07 -23.95 4.96
N ILE A 716 9.95 -22.93 4.90
CA ILE A 716 10.53 -22.46 3.64
C ILE A 716 11.37 -23.56 2.98
N ALA A 717 12.19 -24.28 3.75
CA ALA A 717 13.03 -25.35 3.23
C ALA A 717 12.20 -26.49 2.62
N ASN A 718 11.19 -26.99 3.34
CA ASN A 718 10.28 -28.02 2.83
C ASN A 718 9.48 -27.55 1.63
N GLY A 719 9.01 -26.30 1.64
CA GLY A 719 8.30 -25.69 0.50
C GLY A 719 9.18 -25.59 -0.75
N ALA A 720 10.42 -25.11 -0.61
CA ALA A 720 11.38 -25.01 -1.73
C ALA A 720 11.74 -26.38 -2.29
N LEU A 721 11.91 -27.38 -1.43
CA LEU A 721 12.18 -28.75 -1.88
C LEU A 721 10.98 -29.36 -2.63
N ALA A 722 9.75 -29.08 -2.19
CA ALA A 722 8.54 -29.46 -2.90
C ALA A 722 8.43 -28.83 -4.30
N MET A 723 9.14 -27.72 -4.52
CA MET A 723 9.33 -27.07 -5.83
C MET A 723 10.49 -27.67 -6.64
N ASN A 724 10.98 -28.86 -6.26
CA ASN A 724 12.10 -29.55 -6.89
C ASN A 724 13.40 -28.74 -6.90
N THR A 725 13.62 -27.90 -5.89
CA THR A 725 14.80 -27.04 -5.75
C THR A 725 15.68 -27.56 -4.62
N PRO A 726 17.00 -27.82 -4.85
CA PRO A 726 17.92 -28.23 -3.80
C PRO A 726 18.00 -27.18 -2.69
N VAL A 727 17.94 -27.60 -1.44
CA VAL A 727 17.97 -26.69 -0.29
C VAL A 727 19.07 -27.06 0.67
N THR A 728 19.80 -26.05 1.15
CA THR A 728 20.81 -26.17 2.22
C THR A 728 20.42 -25.30 3.41
N LEU A 729 20.25 -25.89 4.59
CA LEU A 729 20.11 -25.18 5.86
C LEU A 729 21.46 -25.14 6.56
N PHE A 730 22.01 -23.95 6.79
CA PHE A 730 23.28 -23.73 7.49
C PHE A 730 23.04 -23.21 8.90
N PHE A 731 23.27 -24.06 9.91
CA PHE A 731 23.03 -23.75 11.32
C PHE A 731 24.28 -23.16 11.94
N THR A 732 24.17 -21.96 12.51
CA THR A 732 25.28 -21.25 13.14
C THR A 732 24.84 -20.63 14.45
N PHE A 733 25.79 -20.43 15.38
CA PHE A 733 25.54 -19.90 16.73
C PHE A 733 24.35 -20.57 17.43
N TRP A 734 23.34 -19.78 17.81
CA TRP A 734 22.17 -20.27 18.55
C TRP A 734 21.34 -21.28 17.74
N GLY A 735 21.32 -21.15 16.42
CA GLY A 735 20.62 -22.09 15.53
C GLY A 735 21.08 -23.54 15.67
N LEU A 736 22.29 -23.79 16.12
CA LEU A 736 22.79 -25.16 16.42
C LEU A 736 21.90 -25.89 17.44
N ASN A 737 21.20 -25.16 18.31
CA ASN A 737 20.33 -25.78 19.31
C ASN A 737 19.13 -26.50 18.69
N ALA A 738 18.74 -26.11 17.46
CA ALA A 738 17.63 -26.72 16.72
C ALA A 738 17.95 -28.14 16.22
N ILE A 739 19.22 -28.45 15.99
CA ILE A 739 19.69 -29.74 15.45
C ILE A 739 20.43 -30.60 16.47
N LYS A 740 20.28 -30.34 17.79
CA LYS A 740 20.85 -31.17 18.86
C LYS A 740 19.98 -32.39 19.21
N LYS A 741 20.61 -33.50 19.56
CA LYS A 741 19.94 -34.71 20.10
C LYS A 741 19.44 -34.47 21.51
N ARG A 742 18.21 -34.88 21.81
CA ARG A 742 17.57 -34.72 23.13
C ARG A 742 18.33 -35.43 24.29
N SER A 743 19.15 -36.45 24.00
CA SER A 743 19.78 -37.34 24.97
C SER A 743 21.32 -37.29 24.96
N ALA A 744 21.95 -36.23 24.56
CA ALA A 744 23.42 -36.15 24.52
C ALA A 744 24.04 -36.16 25.94
N LYS A 745 24.86 -37.18 26.24
CA LYS A 745 25.52 -37.42 27.55
C LYS A 745 26.95 -36.86 27.66
N SER A 746 27.38 -35.89 26.89
CA SER A 746 28.76 -35.44 26.81
C SER A 746 29.04 -34.19 27.67
N LEU A 747 28.99 -34.32 29.01
CA LEU A 747 29.46 -33.28 29.95
C LEU A 747 30.89 -33.49 30.49
N LEU A 748 31.47 -34.67 30.34
CA LEU A 748 32.68 -35.08 31.06
C LEU A 748 34.00 -34.50 30.51
N HIS A 749 34.05 -34.09 29.23
CA HIS A 749 35.27 -33.58 28.61
C HIS A 749 35.21 -32.08 28.21
N LYS A 750 34.20 -31.32 28.67
CA LYS A 750 34.02 -29.90 28.31
C LYS A 750 34.65 -29.00 29.40
N SER A 751 35.20 -27.84 28.98
CA SER A 751 35.67 -26.79 29.89
C SER A 751 34.53 -26.29 30.78
N LEU A 752 34.86 -25.69 31.91
CA LEU A 752 33.87 -25.22 32.91
C LEU A 752 32.89 -24.19 32.30
N VAL A 753 33.38 -23.36 31.38
CA VAL A 753 32.57 -22.37 30.64
C VAL A 753 31.59 -23.07 29.69
N HIS A 754 32.05 -24.07 28.95
CA HIS A 754 31.19 -24.82 28.02
C HIS A 754 30.14 -25.68 28.74
N ARG A 755 30.43 -26.16 29.97
CA ARG A 755 29.45 -26.84 30.84
C ARG A 755 28.34 -25.88 31.27
N MET A 756 28.69 -24.64 31.61
CA MET A 756 27.74 -23.63 32.04
C MET A 756 26.84 -23.20 30.89
N PHE A 757 27.40 -23.02 29.67
CA PHE A 757 26.65 -22.77 28.46
C PHE A 757 25.67 -23.91 28.14
N GLY A 758 26.11 -25.16 28.20
CA GLY A 758 25.29 -26.37 27.96
C GLY A 758 24.12 -26.53 28.92
N LEU A 759 24.21 -25.99 30.15
CA LEU A 759 23.13 -25.99 31.14
C LEU A 759 22.05 -24.94 30.85
N LEU A 760 22.44 -23.82 30.28
CA LEU A 760 21.55 -22.65 30.02
C LEU A 760 20.88 -22.74 28.67
N MET A 761 21.44 -23.48 27.69
CA MET A 761 20.91 -23.55 26.33
C MET A 761 19.79 -24.59 26.15
N PRO A 762 18.90 -24.43 25.19
CA PRO A 762 17.96 -25.44 24.75
C PRO A 762 18.66 -26.75 24.39
N LYS A 763 18.06 -27.88 24.79
CA LYS A 763 18.67 -29.21 24.60
C LYS A 763 18.34 -29.84 23.24
N SER A 764 17.32 -29.34 22.54
CA SER A 764 16.87 -29.83 21.24
C SER A 764 15.77 -28.91 20.70
N ILE A 765 15.35 -29.15 19.46
CA ILE A 765 14.22 -28.43 18.82
C ILE A 765 12.96 -28.48 19.70
N SER A 766 12.75 -29.57 20.45
CA SER A 766 11.58 -29.69 21.34
C SER A 766 11.62 -28.78 22.57
N THR A 767 12.71 -28.08 22.82
CA THR A 767 12.87 -27.20 23.99
C THR A 767 13.10 -25.75 23.66
N LEU A 768 13.03 -25.40 22.36
CA LEU A 768 13.16 -24.01 21.87
C LEU A 768 12.04 -23.11 22.42
N LYS A 769 12.33 -21.83 22.57
CA LYS A 769 11.42 -20.82 23.14
C LYS A 769 10.90 -19.93 22.02
N LEU A 770 9.74 -19.29 22.20
CA LEU A 770 9.27 -18.24 21.29
C LEU A 770 10.11 -16.97 21.45
N SER A 771 10.31 -16.25 20.35
CA SER A 771 11.00 -14.94 20.33
C SER A 771 10.27 -13.88 21.18
N LYS A 772 8.94 -13.95 21.21
CA LYS A 772 8.05 -13.06 22.00
C LYS A 772 6.98 -13.88 22.71
N PHE A 773 6.45 -13.34 23.82
CA PHE A 773 5.35 -13.97 24.59
C PHE A 773 5.63 -15.38 25.11
N ASN A 774 6.87 -15.72 25.43
CA ASN A 774 7.21 -17.08 25.89
C ASN A 774 6.70 -17.43 27.31
N PHE A 775 6.55 -16.44 28.21
CA PHE A 775 5.98 -16.56 29.58
C PHE A 775 6.37 -17.87 30.28
N LEU A 776 7.65 -18.10 30.49
CA LEU A 776 8.19 -19.34 31.11
C LEU A 776 7.81 -20.62 30.36
N GLY A 777 7.54 -20.55 29.07
CA GLY A 777 7.20 -21.70 28.21
C GLY A 777 5.70 -21.87 27.93
N LEU A 778 4.82 -21.10 28.57
CA LEU A 778 3.37 -21.16 28.34
C LEU A 778 3.03 -20.79 26.88
N GLY A 779 3.64 -19.72 26.33
CA GLY A 779 3.44 -19.28 24.95
C GLY A 779 3.83 -20.37 23.95
N ARG A 780 4.91 -21.10 24.18
CA ARG A 780 5.28 -22.27 23.36
C ARG A 780 4.20 -23.34 23.35
N HIS A 781 3.66 -23.70 24.54
CA HIS A 781 2.59 -24.69 24.63
C HIS A 781 1.31 -24.25 23.90
N MET A 782 0.94 -22.99 24.04
CA MET A 782 -0.18 -22.41 23.30
C MET A 782 0.06 -22.47 21.77
N MET A 783 1.25 -22.12 21.29
CA MET A 783 1.60 -22.15 19.87
C MET A 783 1.51 -23.56 19.31
N LEU A 784 2.12 -24.53 20.00
CA LEU A 784 2.05 -25.95 19.59
C LEU A 784 0.63 -26.54 19.71
N GLY A 785 -0.20 -26.03 20.64
CA GLY A 785 -1.63 -26.34 20.71
C GLY A 785 -2.37 -25.84 19.47
N LEU A 786 -2.22 -24.56 19.14
CA LEU A 786 -2.82 -23.96 17.95
C LEU A 786 -2.36 -24.63 16.65
N MET A 787 -1.08 -25.03 16.56
CA MET A 787 -0.58 -25.77 15.40
C MET A 787 -1.29 -27.11 15.25
N ARG A 788 -1.48 -27.85 16.33
CA ARG A 788 -2.23 -29.12 16.33
C ARG A 788 -3.70 -28.92 15.95
N ASP A 789 -4.35 -27.93 16.52
CA ASP A 789 -5.76 -27.61 16.23
C ASP A 789 -5.98 -27.20 14.76
N LYS A 790 -4.93 -26.67 14.12
CA LYS A 790 -4.94 -26.25 12.70
C LYS A 790 -4.29 -27.28 11.76
N ASN A 791 -3.97 -28.49 12.25
CA ASN A 791 -3.27 -29.53 11.49
C ASN A 791 -1.95 -29.06 10.85
N ILE A 792 -1.23 -28.19 11.53
CA ILE A 792 0.10 -27.73 11.11
C ILE A 792 1.14 -28.68 11.71
N SER A 793 2.07 -29.19 10.89
CA SER A 793 3.14 -30.08 11.31
C SER A 793 4.01 -29.44 12.39
N THR A 794 4.42 -30.25 13.38
CA THR A 794 5.28 -29.76 14.46
C THR A 794 6.68 -29.42 13.94
N PRO A 795 7.48 -28.60 14.65
CA PRO A 795 8.87 -28.33 14.26
C PRO A 795 9.72 -29.59 14.12
N GLU A 796 9.49 -30.58 15.00
CA GLU A 796 10.14 -31.89 14.95
C GLU A 796 9.77 -32.66 13.68
N ASP A 797 8.48 -32.68 13.31
CA ASP A 797 8.01 -33.34 12.09
C ASP A 797 8.57 -32.66 10.84
N LEU A 798 8.59 -31.32 10.81
CA LEU A 798 9.16 -30.55 9.70
C LEU A 798 10.66 -30.77 9.53
N LEU A 799 11.42 -30.90 10.64
CA LEU A 799 12.85 -31.20 10.58
C LEU A 799 13.09 -32.63 10.07
N ALA A 800 12.35 -33.61 10.57
CA ALA A 800 12.42 -34.99 10.11
C ALA A 800 12.04 -35.11 8.63
N MET A 801 11.02 -34.37 8.20
CA MET A 801 10.58 -34.29 6.81
C MET A 801 11.64 -33.66 5.91
N ALA A 802 12.28 -32.57 6.34
CA ALA A 802 13.37 -31.93 5.61
C ALA A 802 14.53 -32.90 5.38
N GLN A 803 14.92 -33.66 6.41
CA GLN A 803 15.95 -34.68 6.31
C GLN A 803 15.56 -35.82 5.35
N LYS A 804 14.37 -36.39 5.52
CA LYS A 804 13.86 -37.50 4.71
C LYS A 804 13.82 -37.12 3.21
N ASN A 805 13.49 -35.86 2.94
CA ASN A 805 13.31 -35.37 1.57
C ASN A 805 14.61 -34.79 0.95
N GLY A 806 15.75 -34.83 1.64
CA GLY A 806 17.05 -34.50 1.08
C GLY A 806 17.46 -33.02 1.22
N VAL A 807 16.89 -32.29 2.18
CA VAL A 807 17.44 -30.98 2.58
C VAL A 807 18.79 -31.21 3.22
N ARG A 808 19.83 -30.53 2.72
CA ARG A 808 21.17 -30.60 3.31
C ARG A 808 21.19 -29.78 4.60
N LEU A 809 21.55 -30.42 5.72
CA LEU A 809 21.72 -29.77 7.01
C LEU A 809 23.21 -29.61 7.28
N VAL A 810 23.69 -28.40 7.49
CA VAL A 810 25.11 -28.10 7.73
C VAL A 810 25.26 -27.36 9.05
N ALA A 811 26.12 -27.87 9.95
CA ALA A 811 26.48 -27.22 11.21
C ALA A 811 27.80 -26.45 11.05
N CYS A 812 27.82 -25.18 11.46
CA CYS A 812 29.01 -24.35 11.41
C CYS A 812 30.08 -24.80 12.40
N SER A 813 31.24 -25.28 11.90
CA SER A 813 32.36 -25.78 12.73
C SER A 813 32.87 -24.74 13.74
N MET A 814 33.06 -23.49 13.34
CA MET A 814 33.50 -22.39 14.21
C MET A 814 32.47 -22.14 15.31
N SER A 815 31.19 -22.13 15.00
CA SER A 815 30.13 -21.93 16.01
C SER A 815 30.00 -23.11 16.96
N MET A 816 30.24 -24.34 16.47
CA MET A 816 30.30 -25.53 17.32
C MET A 816 31.42 -25.42 18.36
N GLU A 817 32.61 -24.98 17.94
CA GLU A 817 33.75 -24.79 18.82
C GLU A 817 33.50 -23.69 19.87
N VAL A 818 33.03 -22.52 19.44
CA VAL A 818 32.69 -21.38 20.33
C VAL A 818 31.60 -21.75 21.34
N MET A 819 30.57 -22.46 20.90
CA MET A 819 29.41 -22.84 21.72
C MET A 819 29.64 -24.14 22.54
N GLY A 820 30.75 -24.83 22.30
CA GLY A 820 31.07 -26.08 22.93
C GLY A 820 30.11 -27.23 22.56
N VAL A 821 29.63 -27.28 21.35
CA VAL A 821 28.76 -28.34 20.79
C VAL A 821 29.64 -29.34 20.03
N SER A 822 29.60 -30.61 20.43
CA SER A 822 30.36 -31.66 19.73
C SER A 822 29.51 -32.35 18.65
N ALA A 823 30.16 -33.00 17.70
CA ALA A 823 29.48 -33.64 16.56
C ALA A 823 28.50 -34.75 17.01
N ASP A 824 28.84 -35.48 18.10
CA ASP A 824 27.99 -36.52 18.67
C ASP A 824 26.72 -35.98 19.35
N GLU A 825 26.68 -34.69 19.66
CA GLU A 825 25.50 -34.01 20.14
C GLU A 825 24.47 -33.63 19.05
N LEU A 826 24.88 -33.68 17.79
CA LEU A 826 24.00 -33.33 16.64
C LEU A 826 23.19 -34.55 16.18
N ILE A 827 22.00 -34.29 15.63
CA ILE A 827 21.19 -35.34 14.99
C ILE A 827 21.95 -35.97 13.81
N ASP A 828 21.58 -37.20 13.48
CA ASP A 828 22.24 -37.92 12.39
C ASP A 828 21.98 -37.23 11.03
N GLY A 829 22.94 -37.33 10.11
CA GLY A 829 22.80 -36.73 8.76
C GLY A 829 23.11 -35.22 8.67
N VAL A 830 23.67 -34.63 9.73
CA VAL A 830 24.17 -33.25 9.69
C VAL A 830 25.62 -33.23 9.24
N GLU A 831 25.91 -32.46 8.20
CA GLU A 831 27.27 -32.19 7.73
C GLU A 831 27.93 -31.12 8.61
N ILE A 832 29.24 -31.21 8.84
CA ILE A 832 30.01 -30.16 9.49
C ILE A 832 30.75 -29.36 8.43
N GLY A 833 30.50 -28.05 8.37
CA GLY A 833 31.10 -27.18 7.37
C GLY A 833 31.46 -25.81 7.93
N GLY A 834 32.41 -25.13 7.32
CA GLY A 834 32.79 -23.76 7.63
C GLY A 834 32.09 -22.75 6.74
N VAL A 835 32.45 -21.46 6.89
CA VAL A 835 31.94 -20.36 6.08
C VAL A 835 32.23 -20.56 4.58
N ALA A 836 33.39 -21.13 4.23
CA ALA A 836 33.74 -21.41 2.83
C ALA A 836 32.80 -22.45 2.21
N SER A 837 32.42 -23.51 2.95
CA SER A 837 31.42 -24.49 2.51
C SER A 837 30.05 -23.83 2.27
N TYR A 838 29.64 -22.95 3.19
CA TYR A 838 28.40 -22.18 3.05
C TYR A 838 28.43 -21.29 1.77
N LEU A 839 29.51 -20.52 1.58
CA LEU A 839 29.66 -19.66 0.40
C LEU A 839 29.62 -20.47 -0.91
N GLY A 840 30.23 -21.64 -0.95
CA GLY A 840 30.16 -22.52 -2.11
C GLY A 840 28.73 -23.00 -2.44
N TYR A 841 27.91 -23.26 -1.40
CA TYR A 841 26.48 -23.56 -1.60
C TYR A 841 25.68 -22.31 -1.99
N ALA A 842 26.02 -21.15 -1.42
CA ALA A 842 25.36 -19.89 -1.69
C ALA A 842 25.59 -19.38 -3.12
N GLU A 843 26.77 -19.60 -3.69
CA GLU A 843 27.10 -19.27 -5.08
C GLU A 843 26.32 -20.12 -6.09
N GLN A 844 25.97 -21.36 -5.72
CA GLN A 844 25.15 -22.26 -6.53
C GLN A 844 23.63 -22.03 -6.33
N ALA A 845 23.25 -21.19 -5.39
CA ALA A 845 21.88 -20.87 -5.07
C ALA A 845 21.44 -19.56 -5.75
N ASP A 846 20.16 -19.47 -6.12
CA ASP A 846 19.53 -18.25 -6.62
C ASP A 846 18.86 -17.44 -5.51
N THR A 847 18.72 -18.04 -4.32
CA THR A 847 18.12 -17.39 -3.13
C THR A 847 18.89 -17.76 -1.88
N ASN A 848 19.33 -16.73 -1.16
CA ASN A 848 20.05 -16.87 0.12
C ASN A 848 19.26 -16.13 1.19
N LEU A 849 18.85 -16.81 2.26
CA LEU A 849 18.08 -16.25 3.37
C LEU A 849 18.91 -16.32 4.66
N PHE A 850 18.71 -15.36 5.56
CA PHE A 850 19.27 -15.31 6.90
C PHE A 850 18.12 -15.14 7.90
N ILE A 851 17.91 -16.12 8.80
CA ILE A 851 16.77 -16.20 9.72
C ILE A 851 17.22 -16.40 11.16
#